data_f3b5f8d1c9d0a06d7c1ac035c8c64fe7
#
_entry.id   f3b5f8d1c9d0a06d7c1ac035c8c64fe7
#
_cell.length_a   1.000
_cell.length_b   1.000
_cell.length_c   1.000
_cell.angle_alpha   90.00
_cell.angle_beta   90.00
_cell.angle_gamma   90.00
#
_symmetry.space_group_name_H-M   'P 1'
#
loop_
_entity.id
_entity.type
_entity.pdbx_description
1 polymer ?
#
loop_
_entity_poly.entity_id
_entity_poly.type
_entity_poly.pdbx_seq_one_letter_code
_entity_poly.pdbx_strand_id
1 'polypeptide(L)'
;MKGSEAKMTAFMEGADKRYVIPVYQRKYDWKNENCRQLYDDLKKIVTDGRESHFFGSIVSAVVPNGSKIEYHIIDGQQRLTTITLLLLAIRNLVAQGKLKTCEGKLDEQISQRFLISPWANDDDKIKLRPVKSDRRALEKLFGDEEDYDYRSNLTINYLFFRDLLLQEEVSVADLYAAIGKLEIISITLDQGDNAQLIFESLNSTGLALTEGDKIRNYVLMTLPAQEQTKYYDTYWSKIEKCTKNDVSSFIRDYLSIKQQITPTVNNVYKAFKNYTESISLPIDVILEDLLYYARFFEKLISGKSGLGDKKLDDCLYRLNRLEIVVTRPFLMEVFKLNQDGKLTNEDVLKIFLITENYLFRRNICEVPTNALNKIFLTLNKEIIRYDNTAEDYVSKFIFTLLSKKESGRFPNDEEFRLALAEKPVYLMRGKYKGYLFERFENYGTVETKDVYTHLDNNVYTIEHIMPQHLTPAWAEELGDDVKEIHEIWLHRLANLTLTGYNPNLSNKTFIEKRDAKEGGYKTSGLRMNQKIATKESWGLEELEERSKEMVDLAMEIWTYPESNFVPVEREFDSCTLDDENYDITGRDIAKYSYLTIEQPVTSWIDMFENVIKFLHQKDKSVLMPIAYSREGNSDLSSYISNDENDLRSALKIDENLFIEKNTSTALKMSILRRIFALYKVDPMDLVFFLKEPEKKNDIDDGRITAIADLFKEWAESKENIQPDLKRSNRTFTRFTTKGMSAILPDIPNAPSGWNTDNHYFYEMVNRNGETSYIHLAISSRNSTPEFKSICDKINEYYPAKKGKEDWQWRIPFKTSKVQLGEKLDKKDVFAKLDSCLQEIFTFEVDLANKLSQSKKEEKL
;
A
#
# COMPACT_ATOMS: atom_id res chain seq x y z
N MET A 1 19.46 3.68 37.66
CA MET A 1 20.04 4.51 36.58
C MET A 1 20.77 5.71 37.17
N LYS A 2 22.04 5.93 36.79
CA LYS A 2 22.85 7.06 37.22
C LYS A 2 23.36 7.80 36.00
N GLY A 3 23.08 9.08 35.89
CA GLY A 3 23.59 9.95 34.83
C GLY A 3 24.60 10.95 35.38
N SER A 4 25.69 11.15 34.66
CA SER A 4 26.71 12.15 35.00
C SER A 4 27.31 12.76 33.74
N GLU A 5 27.69 14.01 33.82
CA GLU A 5 28.55 14.63 32.83
C GLU A 5 29.97 14.05 32.92
N ALA A 6 30.57 13.76 31.79
CA ALA A 6 31.93 13.24 31.71
C ALA A 6 32.61 13.69 30.42
N LYS A 7 33.94 13.81 30.44
CA LYS A 7 34.71 13.92 29.20
C LYS A 7 34.75 12.58 28.51
N MET A 8 34.64 12.56 27.16
CA MET A 8 34.70 11.33 26.36
C MET A 8 35.98 10.52 26.63
N THR A 9 37.12 11.21 26.76
CA THR A 9 38.42 10.61 27.12
C THR A 9 38.41 9.98 28.50
N ALA A 10 37.82 10.63 29.51
CA ALA A 10 37.69 10.08 30.86
C ALA A 10 36.78 8.83 30.90
N PHE A 11 35.73 8.82 30.08
CA PHE A 11 34.89 7.63 29.92
C PHE A 11 35.71 6.46 29.34
N MET A 12 36.51 6.70 28.30
CA MET A 12 37.30 5.68 27.60
C MET A 12 38.57 5.23 28.35
N GLU A 13 39.07 6.04 29.26
CA GLU A 13 40.32 5.77 30.01
C GLU A 13 40.13 4.70 31.08
N GLY A 14 41.11 3.82 31.24
CA GLY A 14 41.20 2.79 32.27
C GLY A 14 41.65 1.45 31.68
N ALA A 15 42.72 0.88 32.27
CA ALA A 15 43.35 -0.37 31.81
C ALA A 15 42.37 -1.58 31.86
N ASP A 16 41.48 -1.55 32.85
CA ASP A 16 40.56 -2.67 33.10
C ASP A 16 39.20 -2.51 32.44
N LYS A 17 38.96 -1.40 31.75
CA LYS A 17 37.69 -1.12 31.06
C LYS A 17 37.64 -1.79 29.71
N ARG A 18 36.49 -2.39 29.41
CA ARG A 18 36.18 -2.96 28.13
C ARG A 18 34.81 -2.48 27.68
N TYR A 19 34.67 -2.12 26.41
CA TYR A 19 33.44 -1.66 25.80
C TYR A 19 32.90 -2.72 24.83
N VAL A 20 31.79 -3.33 25.20
CA VAL A 20 31.14 -4.38 24.40
C VAL A 20 29.93 -3.81 23.73
N ILE A 21 29.87 -3.93 22.41
CA ILE A 21 28.67 -3.64 21.65
C ILE A 21 27.91 -4.94 21.54
N PRO A 22 26.74 -5.08 22.22
CA PRO A 22 25.97 -6.32 22.24
C PRO A 22 25.48 -6.73 20.87
N VAL A 23 25.23 -8.04 20.68
CA VAL A 23 24.81 -8.62 19.40
C VAL A 23 23.46 -8.10 18.86
N TYR A 24 22.62 -7.55 19.71
CA TYR A 24 21.36 -6.93 19.30
C TYR A 24 21.53 -5.52 18.71
N GLN A 25 22.70 -4.92 18.87
CA GLN A 25 23.00 -3.62 18.26
C GLN A 25 23.29 -3.78 16.77
N ARG A 26 23.01 -2.71 15.99
CA ARG A 26 23.40 -2.68 14.58
C ARG A 26 24.91 -2.61 14.42
N LYS A 27 25.40 -3.09 13.28
CA LYS A 27 26.79 -2.87 12.86
C LYS A 27 27.11 -1.38 12.77
N TYR A 28 28.40 -1.06 12.70
CA TYR A 28 28.85 0.32 12.49
C TYR A 28 28.38 0.84 11.12
N ASP A 29 27.60 1.93 11.13
CA ASP A 29 26.89 2.42 9.94
C ASP A 29 27.13 3.91 9.62
N TRP A 30 27.88 4.63 10.44
CA TRP A 30 28.27 5.99 10.11
C TRP A 30 29.06 6.04 8.81
N LYS A 31 28.83 7.12 8.02
CA LYS A 31 29.50 7.39 6.75
C LYS A 31 30.52 8.51 6.91
N ASN A 32 31.27 8.76 5.85
CA ASN A 32 32.28 9.83 5.81
C ASN A 32 31.72 11.19 6.21
N GLU A 33 30.45 11.47 5.90
CA GLU A 33 29.77 12.71 6.29
C GLU A 33 29.69 12.89 7.80
N ASN A 34 29.37 11.82 8.53
CA ASN A 34 29.30 11.86 9.99
C ASN A 34 30.72 12.03 10.60
N CYS A 35 31.72 11.39 9.99
CA CYS A 35 33.11 11.53 10.39
C CYS A 35 33.64 12.93 10.10
N ARG A 36 33.26 13.50 8.95
CA ARG A 36 33.58 14.90 8.59
C ARG A 36 33.01 15.86 9.61
N GLN A 37 31.74 15.71 9.96
CA GLN A 37 31.09 16.54 10.97
C GLN A 37 31.87 16.55 12.31
N LEU A 38 32.26 15.37 12.80
CA LEU A 38 33.05 15.25 14.01
C LEU A 38 34.39 15.97 13.89
N TYR A 39 35.09 15.76 12.75
CA TYR A 39 36.41 16.40 12.53
C TYR A 39 36.30 17.93 12.48
N ASP A 40 35.26 18.45 11.77
CA ASP A 40 35.02 19.90 11.70
C ASP A 40 34.63 20.49 13.06
N ASP A 41 33.89 19.75 13.89
CA ASP A 41 33.56 20.19 15.24
C ASP A 41 34.80 20.22 16.13
N LEU A 42 35.70 19.24 16.02
CA LEU A 42 37.02 19.27 16.72
C LEU A 42 37.87 20.43 16.22
N LYS A 43 37.90 20.71 14.92
CA LYS A 43 38.60 21.83 14.33
C LYS A 43 38.07 23.15 14.89
N LYS A 44 36.75 23.33 15.03
CA LYS A 44 36.14 24.53 15.65
C LYS A 44 36.53 24.69 17.12
N ILE A 45 36.71 23.60 17.86
CA ILE A 45 37.20 23.68 19.25
C ILE A 45 38.59 24.34 19.29
N VAL A 46 39.45 24.01 18.32
CA VAL A 46 40.79 24.57 18.21
C VAL A 46 40.74 26.01 17.71
N THR A 47 40.09 26.26 16.58
CA THR A 47 40.06 27.57 15.91
C THR A 47 39.31 28.63 16.70
N ASP A 48 38.19 28.30 17.31
CA ASP A 48 37.33 29.21 18.08
C ASP A 48 37.76 29.28 19.56
N GLY A 49 38.73 28.47 20.01
CA GLY A 49 39.17 28.41 21.40
C GLY A 49 38.12 27.91 22.39
N ARG A 50 37.22 27.04 21.98
CA ARG A 50 36.12 26.54 22.82
C ARG A 50 36.64 25.70 23.98
N GLU A 51 36.03 25.87 25.16
CA GLU A 51 36.40 25.10 26.35
C GLU A 51 35.82 23.67 26.32
N SER A 52 34.67 23.49 25.70
CA SER A 52 34.02 22.17 25.57
C SER A 52 33.12 22.06 24.32
N HIS A 53 32.80 20.82 23.97
CA HIS A 53 31.83 20.52 22.93
C HIS A 53 30.99 19.30 23.33
N PHE A 54 29.67 19.47 23.36
CA PHE A 54 28.77 18.36 23.69
C PHE A 54 28.67 17.36 22.53
N PHE A 55 29.10 16.13 22.77
CA PHE A 55 29.17 15.06 21.79
C PHE A 55 27.98 14.10 21.85
N GLY A 56 27.12 14.23 22.86
CA GLY A 56 25.91 13.42 23.02
C GLY A 56 25.93 12.53 24.26
N SER A 57 25.00 11.54 24.31
CA SER A 57 24.93 10.60 25.44
C SER A 57 25.57 9.26 25.11
N ILE A 58 26.09 8.57 26.13
CA ILE A 58 26.48 7.15 26.07
C ILE A 58 25.76 6.43 27.21
N VAL A 59 24.98 5.41 26.85
CA VAL A 59 24.25 4.57 27.81
C VAL A 59 24.90 3.21 27.86
N SER A 60 25.24 2.75 29.05
CA SER A 60 25.90 1.47 29.26
C SER A 60 25.35 0.72 30.46
N ALA A 61 25.38 -0.60 30.39
CA ALA A 61 25.18 -1.49 31.54
C ALA A 61 26.54 -2.03 31.97
N VAL A 62 26.86 -1.97 33.26
CA VAL A 62 28.10 -2.50 33.79
C VAL A 62 27.93 -3.98 34.14
N VAL A 63 28.75 -4.81 33.52
CA VAL A 63 28.76 -6.26 33.72
C VAL A 63 30.11 -6.69 34.26
N PRO A 64 30.22 -7.13 35.52
CA PRO A 64 31.46 -7.66 36.04
C PRO A 64 31.86 -8.95 35.30
N ASN A 65 33.10 -9.01 34.81
CA ASN A 65 33.66 -10.20 34.16
C ASN A 65 35.02 -10.54 34.75
N GLY A 66 35.01 -11.30 35.83
CA GLY A 66 36.21 -11.60 36.60
C GLY A 66 36.83 -10.35 37.24
N SER A 67 38.10 -10.07 36.93
CA SER A 67 38.80 -8.84 37.39
C SER A 67 38.58 -7.64 36.45
N LYS A 68 37.83 -7.81 35.35
CA LYS A 68 37.58 -6.78 34.36
C LYS A 68 36.16 -6.20 34.49
N ILE A 69 36.01 -4.96 34.11
CA ILE A 69 34.72 -4.27 34.04
C ILE A 69 34.31 -4.15 32.57
N GLU A 70 33.23 -4.82 32.16
CA GLU A 70 32.66 -4.69 30.83
C GLU A 70 31.52 -3.65 30.84
N TYR A 71 31.59 -2.69 29.91
CA TYR A 71 30.54 -1.74 29.65
C TYR A 71 29.80 -2.20 28.41
N HIS A 72 28.63 -2.77 28.58
CA HIS A 72 27.74 -3.15 27.48
C HIS A 72 27.01 -1.91 26.98
N ILE A 73 27.37 -1.44 25.79
CA ILE A 73 26.89 -0.17 25.24
C ILE A 73 25.46 -0.35 24.69
N ILE A 74 24.53 0.34 25.31
CA ILE A 74 23.11 0.32 24.94
C ILE A 74 22.75 1.43 23.94
N ASP A 75 23.36 2.61 24.13
CA ASP A 75 23.31 3.71 23.17
C ASP A 75 24.65 4.44 23.09
N GLY A 76 24.90 5.11 21.96
CA GLY A 76 26.17 5.83 21.72
C GLY A 76 27.26 4.99 21.05
N GLN A 77 26.96 3.78 20.62
CA GLN A 77 27.94 2.87 19.99
C GLN A 77 28.62 3.46 18.75
N GLN A 78 27.91 4.20 17.92
CA GLN A 78 28.47 4.81 16.72
C GLN A 78 29.51 5.88 17.10
N ARG A 79 29.20 6.72 18.09
CA ARG A 79 30.09 7.76 18.62
C ARG A 79 31.35 7.16 19.19
N LEU A 80 31.21 6.16 20.06
CA LEU A 80 32.34 5.47 20.68
C LEU A 80 33.25 4.82 19.63
N THR A 81 32.66 4.14 18.66
CA THR A 81 33.43 3.50 17.58
C THR A 81 34.18 4.55 16.74
N THR A 82 33.51 5.64 16.38
CA THR A 82 34.11 6.68 15.54
C THR A 82 35.31 7.37 16.24
N ILE A 83 35.17 7.69 17.52
CA ILE A 83 36.31 8.22 18.30
C ILE A 83 37.45 7.21 18.39
N THR A 84 37.13 5.92 18.56
CA THR A 84 38.12 4.85 18.53
C THR A 84 38.88 4.80 17.21
N LEU A 85 38.19 4.94 16.08
CA LEU A 85 38.80 4.98 14.73
C LEU A 85 39.71 6.21 14.56
N LEU A 86 39.26 7.39 15.00
CA LEU A 86 40.06 8.62 14.93
C LEU A 86 41.35 8.51 15.77
N LEU A 87 41.22 8.03 17.02
CA LEU A 87 42.37 7.81 17.90
C LEU A 87 43.32 6.76 17.33
N LEU A 88 42.82 5.71 16.71
CA LEU A 88 43.62 4.69 16.03
C LEU A 88 44.37 5.27 14.81
N ALA A 89 43.72 6.14 14.02
CA ALA A 89 44.36 6.79 12.89
C ALA A 89 45.50 7.71 13.36
N ILE A 90 45.27 8.51 14.41
CA ILE A 90 46.32 9.34 15.02
C ILE A 90 47.48 8.45 15.48
N ARG A 91 47.18 7.40 16.26
CA ARG A 91 48.20 6.48 16.81
C ARG A 91 49.04 5.86 15.67
N ASN A 92 48.40 5.34 14.65
CA ASN A 92 49.10 4.67 13.55
C ASN A 92 49.99 5.63 12.76
N LEU A 93 49.52 6.86 12.45
CA LEU A 93 50.28 7.85 11.69
C LEU A 93 51.46 8.40 12.51
N VAL A 94 51.30 8.59 13.82
CA VAL A 94 52.41 9.00 14.69
C VAL A 94 53.46 7.88 14.84
N ALA A 95 53.03 6.64 15.06
CA ALA A 95 53.92 5.47 15.10
C ALA A 95 54.69 5.25 13.79
N GLN A 96 54.07 5.58 12.63
CA GLN A 96 54.74 5.55 11.31
C GLN A 96 55.63 6.74 11.01
N GLY A 97 55.69 7.72 11.93
CA GLY A 97 56.48 8.96 11.74
C GLY A 97 55.92 9.90 10.65
N LYS A 98 54.67 9.64 10.18
CA LYS A 98 54.01 10.47 9.17
C LYS A 98 53.41 11.76 9.73
N LEU A 99 53.13 11.81 11.03
CA LEU A 99 52.70 12.99 11.75
C LEU A 99 53.73 13.35 12.83
N LYS A 100 54.10 14.64 12.91
CA LYS A 100 55.01 15.15 13.91
C LYS A 100 54.20 15.60 15.12
N THR A 101 54.70 15.25 16.35
CA THR A 101 54.15 15.69 17.61
C THR A 101 55.25 16.16 18.52
N CYS A 102 54.97 17.20 19.31
CA CYS A 102 55.88 17.67 20.35
C CYS A 102 55.76 16.82 21.64
N GLU A 103 54.70 16.02 21.76
CA GLU A 103 54.48 15.10 22.86
C GLU A 103 55.22 13.79 22.59
N GLY A 104 56.26 13.51 23.43
CA GLY A 104 56.97 12.22 23.34
C GLY A 104 56.03 11.04 23.57
N LYS A 105 56.06 10.03 22.67
CA LYS A 105 55.33 8.77 22.80
C LYS A 105 53.80 8.92 22.80
N LEU A 106 53.24 9.85 22.02
CA LEU A 106 51.81 10.07 21.91
C LEU A 106 51.07 8.79 21.41
N ASP A 107 51.68 8.05 20.50
CA ASP A 107 51.17 6.76 19.98
C ASP A 107 51.03 5.71 21.10
N GLU A 108 52.03 5.58 21.98
CA GLU A 108 52.00 4.68 23.14
C GLU A 108 50.93 5.14 24.14
N GLN A 109 50.82 6.44 24.38
CA GLN A 109 49.80 7.03 25.28
C GLN A 109 48.39 6.75 24.80
N ILE A 110 48.10 7.03 23.54
CA ILE A 110 46.79 6.75 22.94
C ILE A 110 46.47 5.27 23.00
N SER A 111 47.47 4.43 22.66
CA SER A 111 47.30 2.99 22.66
C SER A 111 46.88 2.45 24.04
N GLN A 112 47.66 2.78 25.08
CA GLN A 112 47.46 2.25 26.43
C GLN A 112 46.23 2.85 27.13
N ARG A 113 45.99 4.16 26.96
CA ARG A 113 44.88 4.82 27.64
C ARG A 113 43.52 4.44 27.04
N PHE A 114 43.40 4.32 25.69
CA PHE A 114 42.09 4.24 25.02
C PHE A 114 41.87 3.01 24.20
N LEU A 115 42.87 2.41 23.55
CA LEU A 115 42.70 1.41 22.53
C LEU A 115 42.97 -0.01 22.97
N ILE A 116 44.00 -0.20 23.79
CA ILE A 116 44.52 -1.52 24.17
C ILE A 116 44.53 -1.69 25.67
N SER A 117 44.16 -2.88 26.15
CA SER A 117 44.36 -3.29 27.54
C SER A 117 45.69 -4.05 27.64
N PRO A 118 46.71 -3.44 28.23
CA PRO A 118 48.07 -4.00 28.18
C PRO A 118 48.24 -5.35 28.90
N TRP A 119 47.32 -5.67 29.81
CA TRP A 119 47.37 -6.87 30.64
C TRP A 119 46.44 -7.99 30.16
N ALA A 120 45.79 -7.81 29.00
CA ALA A 120 44.87 -8.80 28.49
C ALA A 120 45.58 -9.78 27.53
N ASN A 121 45.02 -11.01 27.38
CA ASN A 121 45.43 -11.97 26.36
C ASN A 121 45.18 -11.41 24.96
N ASP A 122 45.89 -11.92 23.94
CA ASP A 122 45.83 -11.37 22.59
C ASP A 122 44.42 -11.25 22.00
N ASP A 123 43.56 -12.22 22.22
CA ASP A 123 42.17 -12.19 21.80
C ASP A 123 41.32 -11.11 22.49
N ASP A 124 41.82 -10.55 23.57
CA ASP A 124 41.11 -9.65 24.47
C ASP A 124 41.79 -8.28 24.60
N LYS A 125 42.78 -8.01 23.78
CA LYS A 125 43.66 -6.82 23.90
C LYS A 125 42.95 -5.54 23.54
N ILE A 126 42.09 -5.53 22.49
CA ILE A 126 41.38 -4.36 22.04
C ILE A 126 40.22 -4.04 22.98
N LYS A 127 40.18 -2.81 23.51
CA LYS A 127 39.16 -2.38 24.48
C LYS A 127 37.76 -2.36 23.91
N LEU A 128 37.59 -1.92 22.64
CA LEU A 128 36.33 -1.90 21.96
C LEU A 128 36.05 -3.25 21.31
N ARG A 129 34.95 -3.87 21.70
CA ARG A 129 34.43 -5.10 21.09
C ARG A 129 33.14 -4.79 20.32
N PRO A 130 33.19 -4.54 19.00
CA PRO A 130 32.03 -4.34 18.19
C PRO A 130 31.29 -5.66 17.96
N VAL A 131 30.12 -5.59 17.32
CA VAL A 131 29.37 -6.78 16.87
C VAL A 131 30.22 -7.67 15.98
N LYS A 132 29.91 -8.98 15.95
CA LYS A 132 30.72 -10.02 15.31
C LYS A 132 31.10 -9.71 13.85
N SER A 133 30.21 -9.09 13.10
CA SER A 133 30.48 -8.67 11.70
C SER A 133 31.57 -7.63 11.58
N ASP A 134 31.69 -6.73 12.54
CA ASP A 134 32.62 -5.60 12.52
C ASP A 134 33.96 -5.92 13.24
N ARG A 135 33.93 -6.93 14.10
CA ARG A 135 35.08 -7.28 14.94
C ARG A 135 36.35 -7.55 14.15
N ARG A 136 36.26 -8.41 13.13
CA ARG A 136 37.42 -8.74 12.30
C ARG A 136 37.95 -7.53 11.53
N ALA A 137 37.06 -6.65 11.06
CA ALA A 137 37.48 -5.45 10.35
C ALA A 137 38.21 -4.49 11.29
N LEU A 138 37.73 -4.32 12.54
CA LEU A 138 38.41 -3.50 13.54
C LEU A 138 39.80 -4.11 13.91
N GLU A 139 39.87 -5.42 14.18
CA GLU A 139 41.10 -6.11 14.52
C GLU A 139 42.16 -5.91 13.43
N LYS A 140 41.78 -5.99 12.17
CA LYS A 140 42.71 -5.78 11.04
C LYS A 140 43.30 -4.37 10.96
N LEU A 141 42.58 -3.35 11.42
CA LEU A 141 43.06 -1.98 11.44
C LEU A 141 44.21 -1.74 12.44
N PHE A 142 44.44 -2.69 13.36
CA PHE A 142 45.62 -2.69 14.27
C PHE A 142 46.86 -3.36 13.64
N GLY A 143 46.70 -4.07 12.52
CA GLY A 143 47.73 -4.75 11.76
C GLY A 143 48.12 -4.00 10.48
N ASP A 144 48.59 -4.78 9.51
CA ASP A 144 49.11 -4.26 8.24
C ASP A 144 47.99 -3.85 7.27
N GLU A 145 48.23 -2.82 6.47
CA GLU A 145 47.23 -2.23 5.53
C GLU A 145 46.78 -3.24 4.44
N GLU A 146 47.66 -4.19 4.07
CA GLU A 146 47.35 -5.25 3.10
C GLU A 146 46.21 -6.18 3.54
N ASP A 147 45.98 -6.28 4.86
CA ASP A 147 44.95 -7.11 5.46
C ASP A 147 43.58 -6.41 5.62
N TYR A 148 43.49 -5.12 5.35
CA TYR A 148 42.29 -4.32 5.59
C TYR A 148 41.08 -4.83 4.81
N ASP A 149 39.90 -4.82 5.45
CA ASP A 149 38.63 -5.10 4.75
C ASP A 149 38.03 -3.78 4.20
N TYR A 150 38.37 -3.45 2.98
CA TYR A 150 37.94 -2.22 2.28
C TYR A 150 36.44 -2.12 2.05
N ARG A 151 35.68 -3.18 2.31
CA ARG A 151 34.20 -3.16 2.23
C ARG A 151 33.55 -2.74 3.53
N SER A 152 34.30 -2.70 4.62
CA SER A 152 33.80 -2.32 5.93
C SER A 152 33.75 -0.80 6.11
N ASN A 153 32.63 -0.26 6.63
CA ASN A 153 32.55 1.14 7.00
C ASN A 153 33.62 1.54 8.05
N LEU A 154 34.05 0.61 8.90
CA LEU A 154 35.16 0.86 9.84
C LEU A 154 36.44 1.23 9.09
N THR A 155 36.79 0.43 8.11
CA THR A 155 37.98 0.67 7.27
C THR A 155 37.83 1.94 6.45
N ILE A 156 36.70 2.14 5.81
CA ILE A 156 36.43 3.33 4.98
C ILE A 156 36.57 4.61 5.82
N ASN A 157 35.99 4.65 7.03
CA ASN A 157 36.03 5.81 7.91
C ASN A 157 37.39 5.98 8.59
N TYR A 158 38.10 4.89 8.90
CA TYR A 158 39.47 4.96 9.37
C TYR A 158 40.39 5.59 8.32
N LEU A 159 40.30 5.14 7.06
CA LEU A 159 41.08 5.71 5.97
C LEU A 159 40.70 7.18 5.69
N PHE A 160 39.43 7.50 5.80
CA PHE A 160 38.95 8.87 5.70
C PHE A 160 39.57 9.79 6.78
N PHE A 161 39.61 9.33 8.02
CA PHE A 161 40.32 10.10 9.07
C PHE A 161 41.84 10.18 8.85
N ARG A 162 42.45 9.09 8.38
CA ARG A 162 43.87 9.10 8.02
C ARG A 162 44.18 10.18 6.95
N ASP A 163 43.37 10.25 5.92
CA ASP A 163 43.55 11.20 4.82
C ASP A 163 43.34 12.66 5.30
N LEU A 164 42.37 12.90 6.18
CA LEU A 164 42.15 14.21 6.80
C LEU A 164 43.33 14.66 7.67
N LEU A 165 43.87 13.74 8.48
CA LEU A 165 44.98 14.00 9.35
C LEU A 165 46.29 14.35 8.58
N LEU A 166 46.48 13.72 7.40
CA LEU A 166 47.62 13.98 6.51
C LEU A 166 47.55 15.36 5.81
N GLN A 167 46.37 16.00 5.78
CA GLN A 167 46.23 17.37 5.28
C GLN A 167 46.77 18.42 6.25
N GLU A 168 47.02 18.06 7.51
CA GLU A 168 47.60 18.89 8.58
C GLU A 168 46.92 20.27 8.75
N GLU A 169 45.62 20.35 8.51
CA GLU A 169 44.83 21.60 8.70
C GLU A 169 44.89 22.10 10.18
N VAL A 170 45.03 21.16 11.10
CA VAL A 170 45.18 21.38 12.54
C VAL A 170 46.31 20.48 13.03
N SER A 171 47.13 20.97 13.95
CA SER A 171 48.22 20.14 14.52
C SER A 171 47.63 18.95 15.27
N VAL A 172 48.31 17.80 15.20
CA VAL A 172 47.88 16.58 15.91
C VAL A 172 47.76 16.78 17.41
N ALA A 173 48.66 17.59 18.02
CA ALA A 173 48.61 17.91 19.44
C ALA A 173 47.34 18.70 19.81
N ASP A 174 46.98 19.72 18.99
CA ASP A 174 45.79 20.53 19.21
C ASP A 174 44.52 19.69 18.96
N LEU A 175 44.50 18.84 17.93
CA LEU A 175 43.39 17.93 17.68
C LEU A 175 43.20 16.91 18.82
N TYR A 176 44.29 16.35 19.33
CA TYR A 176 44.23 15.44 20.47
C TYR A 176 43.75 16.16 21.74
N ALA A 177 44.21 17.38 21.99
CA ALA A 177 43.68 18.22 23.05
C ALA A 177 42.19 18.54 22.88
N ALA A 178 41.71 18.79 21.63
CA ALA A 178 40.30 19.01 21.31
C ALA A 178 39.45 17.77 21.59
N ILE A 179 39.95 16.55 21.30
CA ILE A 179 39.24 15.29 21.65
C ILE A 179 39.03 15.22 23.18
N GLY A 180 40.01 15.69 23.98
CA GLY A 180 39.88 15.80 25.43
C GLY A 180 38.81 16.78 25.94
N LYS A 181 38.34 17.69 25.06
CA LYS A 181 37.27 18.66 25.37
C LYS A 181 35.86 18.17 24.98
N LEU A 182 35.74 17.00 24.36
CA LEU A 182 34.45 16.41 24.08
C LEU A 182 33.72 15.97 25.35
N GLU A 183 32.50 16.47 25.54
CA GLU A 183 31.66 16.18 26.70
C GLU A 183 30.51 15.21 26.30
N ILE A 184 30.23 14.27 27.18
CA ILE A 184 29.13 13.33 27.06
C ILE A 184 28.28 13.31 28.32
N ILE A 185 27.00 12.92 28.18
CA ILE A 185 26.21 12.45 29.31
C ILE A 185 26.42 10.94 29.40
N SER A 186 27.17 10.49 30.41
CA SER A 186 27.35 9.08 30.69
C SER A 186 26.22 8.58 31.57
N ILE A 187 25.42 7.62 31.05
CA ILE A 187 24.31 7.01 31.76
C ILE A 187 24.66 5.55 32.01
N THR A 188 24.73 5.18 33.28
CA THR A 188 24.99 3.80 33.71
C THR A 188 23.71 3.19 34.27
N LEU A 189 23.33 2.04 33.74
CA LEU A 189 22.16 1.28 34.18
C LEU A 189 22.53 0.35 35.34
N ASP A 190 21.66 0.29 36.34
CA ASP A 190 21.76 -0.64 37.46
C ASP A 190 21.02 -1.95 37.13
N GLN A 191 21.22 -3.02 37.93
CA GLN A 191 20.62 -4.34 37.68
C GLN A 191 19.08 -4.37 37.67
N GLY A 192 18.42 -3.38 38.28
CA GLY A 192 16.94 -3.26 38.31
C GLY A 192 16.38 -2.41 37.18
N ASP A 193 17.20 -1.79 36.36
CA ASP A 193 16.74 -0.92 35.28
C ASP A 193 16.34 -1.76 34.05
N ASN A 194 15.21 -1.40 33.43
CA ASN A 194 14.79 -2.00 32.18
C ASN A 194 15.52 -1.33 30.99
N ALA A 195 16.61 -1.96 30.56
CA ALA A 195 17.48 -1.46 29.49
C ALA A 195 16.70 -1.22 28.18
N GLN A 196 15.70 -2.06 27.90
CA GLN A 196 14.87 -1.94 26.69
C GLN A 196 14.01 -0.68 26.70
N LEU A 197 13.28 -0.41 27.79
CA LEU A 197 12.45 0.80 27.91
C LEU A 197 13.29 2.08 27.84
N ILE A 198 14.47 2.05 28.43
CA ILE A 198 15.42 3.17 28.39
C ILE A 198 15.93 3.38 26.96
N PHE A 199 16.30 2.29 26.29
CA PHE A 199 16.71 2.33 24.89
C PHE A 199 15.61 2.87 23.96
N GLU A 200 14.35 2.44 24.15
CA GLU A 200 13.20 2.94 23.39
C GLU A 200 13.00 4.46 23.57
N SER A 201 13.16 4.95 24.80
CA SER A 201 12.97 6.38 25.13
C SER A 201 14.07 7.28 24.57
N LEU A 202 15.31 6.81 24.56
CA LEU A 202 16.49 7.60 24.15
C LEU A 202 16.71 7.63 22.63
N ASN A 203 16.32 6.59 21.91
CA ASN A 203 16.47 6.52 20.44
C ASN A 203 15.56 7.46 19.64
N SER A 204 14.76 8.28 20.30
CA SER A 204 13.93 9.30 19.64
C SER A 204 14.72 10.47 19.04
N THR A 205 16.03 10.63 19.36
CA THR A 205 16.83 11.80 19.02
C THR A 205 18.07 11.54 18.14
N GLY A 206 18.34 10.26 17.75
CA GLY A 206 19.49 9.86 16.93
C GLY A 206 19.15 9.46 15.50
N LEU A 207 20.12 8.89 14.76
CA LEU A 207 19.87 8.21 13.47
C LEU A 207 18.82 7.14 13.69
N ALA A 208 17.65 7.34 13.06
CA ALA A 208 16.47 6.51 13.26
C ALA A 208 16.79 5.03 13.01
N LEU A 209 16.50 4.19 14.01
CA LEU A 209 16.56 2.74 13.87
C LEU A 209 15.45 2.29 12.91
N THR A 210 15.77 1.31 12.07
CA THR A 210 14.74 0.64 11.29
C THR A 210 13.77 -0.12 12.21
N GLU A 211 12.56 -0.38 11.75
CA GLU A 211 11.60 -1.18 12.51
C GLU A 211 12.18 -2.59 12.81
N GLY A 212 12.93 -3.17 11.87
CA GLY A 212 13.64 -4.43 12.07
C GLY A 212 14.70 -4.39 13.17
N ASP A 213 15.45 -3.28 13.28
CA ASP A 213 16.44 -3.10 14.36
C ASP A 213 15.76 -3.02 15.74
N LYS A 214 14.64 -2.27 15.82
CA LYS A 214 13.85 -2.17 17.05
C LYS A 214 13.33 -3.53 17.50
N ILE A 215 12.86 -4.35 16.55
CA ILE A 215 12.36 -5.71 16.82
C ILE A 215 13.51 -6.61 17.28
N ARG A 216 14.66 -6.57 16.60
CA ARG A 216 15.85 -7.31 17.03
C ARG A 216 16.22 -6.98 18.49
N ASN A 217 16.26 -5.69 18.80
CA ASN A 217 16.58 -5.24 20.15
C ASN A 217 15.53 -5.75 21.15
N TYR A 218 14.24 -5.61 20.84
CA TYR A 218 13.16 -6.10 21.68
C TYR A 218 13.32 -7.60 21.99
N VAL A 219 13.50 -8.41 20.96
CA VAL A 219 13.58 -9.87 21.09
C VAL A 219 14.83 -10.29 21.88
N LEU A 220 16.01 -9.70 21.58
CA LEU A 220 17.27 -10.15 22.18
C LEU A 220 17.55 -9.51 23.54
N MET A 221 17.10 -8.27 23.78
CA MET A 221 17.30 -7.61 25.08
C MET A 221 16.45 -8.23 26.21
N THR A 222 15.34 -8.92 25.86
CA THR A 222 14.54 -9.66 26.85
C THR A 222 15.22 -10.94 27.33
N LEU A 223 16.25 -11.41 26.62
CA LEU A 223 16.98 -12.64 26.95
C LEU A 223 18.15 -12.36 27.94
N PRO A 224 18.51 -13.33 28.80
CA PRO A 224 19.72 -13.24 29.58
C PRO A 224 20.96 -13.04 28.69
N ALA A 225 21.92 -12.21 29.12
CA ALA A 225 23.08 -11.86 28.29
C ALA A 225 23.87 -13.05 27.72
N GLN A 226 23.88 -14.17 28.43
CA GLN A 226 24.54 -15.41 28.01
C GLN A 226 23.83 -16.10 26.84
N GLU A 227 22.52 -15.88 26.69
CA GLU A 227 21.71 -16.49 25.65
C GLU A 227 21.60 -15.62 24.40
N GLN A 228 21.78 -14.31 24.53
CA GLN A 228 21.62 -13.36 23.43
C GLN A 228 22.44 -13.76 22.19
N THR A 229 23.70 -14.12 22.34
CA THR A 229 24.57 -14.53 21.25
C THR A 229 24.08 -15.83 20.59
N LYS A 230 23.64 -16.81 21.40
CA LYS A 230 23.13 -18.10 20.93
C LYS A 230 21.87 -17.88 20.06
N TYR A 231 20.92 -17.09 20.54
CA TYR A 231 19.67 -16.83 19.82
C TYR A 231 19.91 -15.98 18.56
N TYR A 232 20.81 -15.02 18.63
CA TYR A 232 21.24 -14.26 17.46
C TYR A 232 21.82 -15.18 16.38
N ASP A 233 22.80 -16.01 16.70
CA ASP A 233 23.47 -16.93 15.74
C ASP A 233 22.52 -18.05 15.25
N THR A 234 21.62 -18.52 16.12
CA THR A 234 20.70 -19.63 15.78
C THR A 234 19.57 -19.17 14.87
N TYR A 235 18.97 -18.01 15.13
CA TYR A 235 17.75 -17.53 14.50
C TYR A 235 17.94 -16.19 13.75
N TRP A 236 18.28 -15.12 14.47
CA TRP A 236 18.19 -13.79 13.94
C TRP A 236 19.12 -13.51 12.76
N SER A 237 20.37 -13.92 12.85
CA SER A 237 21.35 -13.77 11.76
C SER A 237 20.91 -14.48 10.48
N LYS A 238 20.18 -15.59 10.61
CA LYS A 238 19.62 -16.32 9.48
C LYS A 238 18.42 -15.57 8.91
N ILE A 239 17.58 -14.97 9.76
CA ILE A 239 16.47 -14.11 9.32
C ILE A 239 17.03 -12.91 8.53
N GLU A 240 18.04 -12.22 9.05
CA GLU A 240 18.72 -11.12 8.34
C GLU A 240 19.25 -11.57 6.97
N LYS A 241 19.84 -12.75 6.90
CA LYS A 241 20.33 -13.33 5.64
C LYS A 241 19.20 -13.62 4.66
N CYS A 242 18.15 -14.32 5.09
CA CYS A 242 16.99 -14.66 4.27
C CYS A 242 16.29 -13.40 3.73
N THR A 243 16.23 -12.34 4.54
CA THR A 243 15.56 -11.09 4.17
C THR A 243 16.47 -10.11 3.42
N LYS A 244 17.75 -10.46 3.17
CA LYS A 244 18.78 -9.54 2.64
C LYS A 244 18.85 -8.23 3.42
N ASN A 245 18.69 -8.32 4.75
CA ASN A 245 18.62 -7.23 5.73
C ASN A 245 17.36 -6.35 5.64
N ASP A 246 16.38 -6.64 4.79
CA ASP A 246 15.06 -5.99 4.82
C ASP A 246 14.11 -6.71 5.78
N VAL A 247 14.51 -6.76 7.05
CA VAL A 247 13.74 -7.40 8.11
C VAL A 247 12.42 -6.68 8.36
N SER A 248 12.39 -5.36 8.21
CA SER A 248 11.17 -4.55 8.42
C SER A 248 10.04 -4.95 7.49
N SER A 249 10.31 -5.10 6.19
CA SER A 249 9.32 -5.55 5.21
C SER A 249 8.89 -6.99 5.46
N PHE A 250 9.83 -7.87 5.79
CA PHE A 250 9.51 -9.25 6.13
C PHE A 250 8.58 -9.36 7.34
N ILE A 251 8.90 -8.68 8.45
CA ILE A 251 8.04 -8.73 9.65
C ILE A 251 6.67 -8.13 9.37
N ARG A 252 6.59 -7.09 8.53
CA ARG A 252 5.32 -6.52 8.10
C ARG A 252 4.46 -7.55 7.36
N ASP A 253 5.05 -8.30 6.41
CA ASP A 253 4.37 -9.35 5.66
C ASP A 253 3.99 -10.53 6.58
N TYR A 254 4.87 -10.93 7.50
CA TYR A 254 4.61 -11.95 8.53
C TYR A 254 3.42 -11.58 9.42
N LEU A 255 3.39 -10.36 9.95
CA LEU A 255 2.27 -9.87 10.77
C LEU A 255 0.97 -9.81 9.97
N SER A 256 1.04 -9.45 8.69
CA SER A 256 -0.12 -9.49 7.79
C SER A 256 -0.74 -10.88 7.71
N ILE A 257 0.09 -11.92 7.64
CA ILE A 257 -0.37 -13.33 7.66
C ILE A 257 -0.99 -13.67 9.02
N LYS A 258 -0.29 -13.34 10.11
CA LYS A 258 -0.70 -13.78 11.46
C LYS A 258 -1.92 -13.03 12.00
N GLN A 259 -2.07 -11.74 11.68
CA GLN A 259 -3.11 -10.88 12.23
C GLN A 259 -4.22 -10.53 11.23
N GLN A 260 -4.06 -10.87 9.95
CA GLN A 260 -4.96 -10.46 8.87
C GLN A 260 -5.14 -8.92 8.78
N ILE A 261 -4.15 -8.19 9.26
CA ILE A 261 -4.07 -6.73 9.23
C ILE A 261 -2.66 -6.35 8.83
N THR A 262 -2.51 -5.49 7.82
CA THR A 262 -1.19 -5.02 7.39
C THR A 262 -0.78 -3.79 8.19
N PRO A 263 0.28 -3.86 9.01
CA PRO A 263 0.78 -2.69 9.74
C PRO A 263 1.27 -1.60 8.78
N THR A 264 1.17 -0.33 9.18
CA THR A 264 1.86 0.74 8.44
C THR A 264 3.37 0.62 8.62
N VAL A 265 4.14 1.13 7.65
CA VAL A 265 5.61 0.99 7.61
C VAL A 265 6.29 1.44 8.90
N ASN A 266 5.80 2.51 9.52
CA ASN A 266 6.38 3.09 10.74
C ASN A 266 5.82 2.50 12.04
N ASN A 267 4.94 1.51 11.97
CA ASN A 267 4.29 0.89 13.13
C ASN A 267 4.55 -0.62 13.23
N VAL A 268 5.46 -1.15 12.44
CA VAL A 268 5.74 -2.61 12.40
C VAL A 268 6.24 -3.10 13.75
N TYR A 269 7.14 -2.36 14.41
CA TYR A 269 7.64 -2.69 15.73
C TYR A 269 6.51 -2.73 16.78
N LYS A 270 5.67 -1.69 16.82
CA LYS A 270 4.56 -1.64 17.79
C LYS A 270 3.56 -2.79 17.57
N ALA A 271 3.25 -3.09 16.30
CA ALA A 271 2.38 -4.20 15.95
C ALA A 271 3.00 -5.55 16.35
N PHE A 272 4.30 -5.74 16.13
CA PHE A 272 5.02 -6.94 16.52
C PHE A 272 5.01 -7.14 18.05
N LYS A 273 5.34 -6.09 18.81
CA LYS A 273 5.31 -6.12 20.27
C LYS A 273 3.93 -6.51 20.81
N ASN A 274 2.88 -5.84 20.33
CA ASN A 274 1.51 -6.16 20.72
C ASN A 274 1.12 -7.61 20.36
N TYR A 275 1.55 -8.09 19.19
CA TYR A 275 1.29 -9.46 18.75
C TYR A 275 1.97 -10.46 19.69
N THR A 276 3.27 -10.31 19.98
CA THR A 276 4.01 -11.21 20.85
C THR A 276 3.48 -11.22 22.27
N GLU A 277 3.09 -10.06 22.80
CA GLU A 277 2.45 -9.95 24.12
C GLU A 277 1.07 -10.63 24.15
N SER A 278 0.31 -10.57 23.04
CA SER A 278 -1.03 -11.17 22.98
C SER A 278 -1.01 -12.71 22.92
N ILE A 279 -0.02 -13.29 22.23
CA ILE A 279 0.07 -14.76 22.08
C ILE A 279 0.76 -15.44 23.25
N SER A 280 1.55 -14.68 24.06
CA SER A 280 2.25 -15.19 25.26
C SER A 280 3.06 -16.47 25.03
N LEU A 281 3.65 -16.64 23.84
CA LEU A 281 4.51 -17.76 23.50
C LEU A 281 5.97 -17.50 23.94
N PRO A 282 6.73 -18.56 24.24
CA PRO A 282 8.18 -18.45 24.46
C PRO A 282 8.89 -17.84 23.25
N ILE A 283 9.96 -17.07 23.50
CA ILE A 283 10.64 -16.31 22.45
C ILE A 283 11.33 -17.19 21.41
N ASP A 284 11.78 -18.35 21.78
CA ASP A 284 12.36 -19.37 20.88
C ASP A 284 11.33 -19.86 19.86
N VAL A 285 10.10 -20.13 20.30
CA VAL A 285 8.99 -20.54 19.43
C VAL A 285 8.66 -19.43 18.43
N ILE A 286 8.65 -18.18 18.88
CA ILE A 286 8.41 -17.00 18.00
C ILE A 286 9.54 -16.86 16.96
N LEU A 287 10.79 -17.02 17.39
CA LEU A 287 11.96 -16.91 16.51
C LEU A 287 12.04 -18.07 15.51
N GLU A 288 11.65 -19.26 15.91
CA GLU A 288 11.59 -20.42 15.03
C GLU A 288 10.53 -20.21 13.94
N ASP A 289 9.34 -19.75 14.31
CA ASP A 289 8.26 -19.44 13.37
C ASP A 289 8.66 -18.28 12.42
N LEU A 290 9.30 -17.24 12.94
CA LEU A 290 9.85 -16.16 12.10
C LEU A 290 10.86 -16.70 11.09
N LEU A 291 11.82 -17.52 11.54
CA LEU A 291 12.82 -18.09 10.63
C LEU A 291 12.18 -19.02 9.59
N TYR A 292 11.14 -19.74 9.98
CA TYR A 292 10.37 -20.59 9.08
C TYR A 292 9.76 -19.76 7.94
N TYR A 293 9.09 -18.65 8.24
CA TYR A 293 8.50 -17.77 7.23
C TYR A 293 9.55 -16.95 6.47
N ALA A 294 10.68 -16.59 7.10
CA ALA A 294 11.76 -15.87 6.44
C ALA A 294 12.33 -16.65 5.23
N ARG A 295 12.33 -17.99 5.29
CA ARG A 295 12.75 -18.84 4.16
C ARG A 295 11.80 -18.73 2.96
N PHE A 296 10.49 -18.54 3.18
CA PHE A 296 9.54 -18.29 2.10
C PHE A 296 9.70 -16.89 1.53
N PHE A 297 9.93 -15.91 2.40
CA PHE A 297 10.24 -14.55 1.97
C PHE A 297 11.53 -14.51 1.11
N GLU A 298 12.58 -15.27 1.50
CA GLU A 298 13.80 -15.41 0.70
C GLU A 298 13.54 -15.92 -0.71
N LYS A 299 12.69 -16.94 -0.87
CA LYS A 299 12.30 -17.46 -2.18
C LYS A 299 11.68 -16.37 -3.05
N LEU A 300 10.76 -15.58 -2.47
CA LEU A 300 10.08 -14.49 -3.19
C LEU A 300 11.06 -13.40 -3.62
N ILE A 301 11.90 -12.89 -2.73
CA ILE A 301 12.81 -11.77 -3.05
C ILE A 301 14.06 -12.18 -3.85
N SER A 302 14.42 -13.46 -3.82
CA SER A 302 15.53 -13.98 -4.62
C SER A 302 15.14 -14.33 -6.06
N GLY A 303 13.83 -14.54 -6.31
CA GLY A 303 13.33 -15.07 -7.57
C GLY A 303 13.67 -16.56 -7.78
N LYS A 304 13.93 -17.30 -6.70
CA LYS A 304 14.28 -18.72 -6.73
C LYS A 304 13.41 -19.52 -5.76
N SER A 305 12.55 -20.35 -6.31
CA SER A 305 11.61 -21.17 -5.53
C SER A 305 12.29 -22.25 -4.69
N GLY A 306 13.43 -22.74 -5.17
CA GLY A 306 14.10 -23.91 -4.58
C GLY A 306 13.36 -25.23 -4.83
N LEU A 307 12.38 -25.25 -5.74
CA LEU A 307 11.59 -26.44 -6.09
C LEU A 307 12.09 -27.16 -7.35
N GLY A 308 13.16 -26.66 -7.98
CA GLY A 308 13.74 -27.23 -9.20
C GLY A 308 12.92 -26.97 -10.48
N ASP A 309 11.94 -26.10 -10.42
CA ASP A 309 11.10 -25.72 -11.56
C ASP A 309 11.54 -24.36 -12.14
N LYS A 310 12.13 -24.39 -13.34
CA LYS A 310 12.59 -23.19 -14.04
C LYS A 310 11.42 -22.25 -14.39
N LYS A 311 10.24 -22.78 -14.75
CA LYS A 311 9.08 -21.94 -15.11
C LYS A 311 8.59 -21.13 -13.91
N LEU A 312 8.63 -21.74 -12.71
CA LEU A 312 8.28 -21.04 -11.49
C LEU A 312 9.32 -19.98 -11.12
N ASP A 313 10.61 -20.29 -11.26
CA ASP A 313 11.68 -19.32 -10.99
C ASP A 313 11.62 -18.14 -11.99
N ASP A 314 11.34 -18.40 -13.26
CA ASP A 314 11.12 -17.37 -14.28
C ASP A 314 9.88 -16.51 -13.94
N CYS A 315 8.79 -17.11 -13.47
CA CYS A 315 7.59 -16.39 -13.01
C CYS A 315 7.88 -15.51 -11.78
N LEU A 316 8.60 -16.03 -10.80
CA LEU A 316 9.05 -15.26 -9.63
C LEU A 316 9.92 -14.08 -10.03
N TYR A 317 10.85 -14.29 -10.95
CA TYR A 317 11.68 -13.22 -11.45
C TYR A 317 10.86 -12.11 -12.11
N ARG A 318 9.88 -12.46 -12.96
CA ARG A 318 8.98 -11.49 -13.60
C ARG A 318 8.10 -10.76 -12.60
N LEU A 319 7.55 -11.44 -11.59
CA LEU A 319 6.78 -10.80 -10.50
C LEU A 319 7.62 -9.78 -9.73
N ASN A 320 8.90 -10.10 -9.45
CA ASN A 320 9.81 -9.15 -8.82
C ASN A 320 10.05 -7.92 -9.70
N ARG A 321 10.15 -8.09 -11.04
CA ARG A 321 10.28 -6.96 -11.99
C ARG A 321 9.05 -6.05 -12.02
N LEU A 322 7.86 -6.58 -11.71
CA LEU A 322 6.64 -5.79 -11.57
C LEU A 322 6.59 -4.98 -10.25
N GLU A 323 7.43 -5.32 -9.26
CA GLU A 323 7.52 -4.65 -7.95
C GLU A 323 6.18 -4.60 -7.19
N ILE A 324 5.35 -5.63 -7.31
CA ILE A 324 4.06 -5.72 -6.64
C ILE A 324 4.20 -6.54 -5.37
N VAL A 325 4.51 -5.85 -4.26
CA VAL A 325 4.84 -6.48 -2.98
C VAL A 325 3.63 -6.97 -2.18
N VAL A 326 2.42 -6.47 -2.48
CA VAL A 326 1.21 -6.83 -1.73
C VAL A 326 0.79 -8.29 -1.85
N THR A 327 1.34 -9.02 -2.83
CA THR A 327 1.11 -10.45 -3.01
C THR A 327 1.91 -11.33 -2.07
N ARG A 328 2.98 -10.81 -1.45
CA ARG A 328 3.93 -11.62 -0.68
C ARG A 328 3.30 -12.38 0.48
N PRO A 329 2.41 -11.81 1.32
CA PRO A 329 1.77 -12.56 2.39
C PRO A 329 1.06 -13.81 1.88
N PHE A 330 0.25 -13.68 0.83
CA PHE A 330 -0.45 -14.80 0.21
C PHE A 330 0.52 -15.84 -0.38
N LEU A 331 1.52 -15.40 -1.12
CA LEU A 331 2.48 -16.31 -1.77
C LEU A 331 3.40 -17.02 -0.75
N MET A 332 3.67 -16.42 0.41
CA MET A 332 4.34 -17.10 1.51
C MET A 332 3.47 -18.25 2.09
N GLU A 333 2.17 -18.04 2.21
CA GLU A 333 1.23 -19.08 2.62
C GLU A 333 1.12 -20.21 1.58
N VAL A 334 1.16 -19.88 0.29
CA VAL A 334 1.22 -20.89 -0.79
C VAL A 334 2.47 -21.78 -0.67
N PHE A 335 3.64 -21.18 -0.43
CA PHE A 335 4.86 -21.96 -0.18
C PHE A 335 4.77 -22.79 1.10
N LYS A 336 4.13 -22.27 2.14
CA LYS A 336 3.86 -23.02 3.37
C LYS A 336 2.98 -24.25 3.09
N LEU A 337 1.88 -24.08 2.39
CA LEU A 337 0.98 -25.18 2.01
C LEU A 337 1.70 -26.24 1.16
N ASN A 338 2.60 -25.83 0.28
CA ASN A 338 3.44 -26.75 -0.50
C ASN A 338 4.40 -27.54 0.43
N GLN A 339 5.06 -26.85 1.35
CA GLN A 339 5.97 -27.51 2.31
C GLN A 339 5.22 -28.46 3.25
N ASP A 340 3.98 -28.13 3.61
CA ASP A 340 3.09 -28.98 4.42
C ASP A 340 2.50 -30.15 3.61
N GLY A 341 2.86 -30.30 2.33
CA GLY A 341 2.39 -31.36 1.43
C GLY A 341 0.92 -31.23 0.99
N LYS A 342 0.32 -30.06 1.21
CA LYS A 342 -1.08 -29.76 0.81
C LYS A 342 -1.20 -29.27 -0.63
N LEU A 343 -0.13 -28.75 -1.21
CA LEU A 343 -0.03 -28.31 -2.61
C LEU A 343 1.14 -29.01 -3.27
N THR A 344 0.97 -29.42 -4.51
CA THR A 344 2.05 -29.93 -5.36
C THR A 344 2.86 -28.77 -5.93
N ASN A 345 4.06 -29.04 -6.47
CA ASN A 345 4.85 -28.03 -7.17
C ASN A 345 4.13 -27.47 -8.41
N GLU A 346 3.33 -28.30 -9.07
CA GLU A 346 2.51 -27.87 -10.21
C GLU A 346 1.40 -26.91 -9.77
N ASP A 347 0.77 -27.14 -8.61
CA ASP A 347 -0.23 -26.22 -8.05
C ASP A 347 0.39 -24.87 -7.72
N VAL A 348 1.58 -24.87 -7.11
CA VAL A 348 2.33 -23.64 -6.84
C VAL A 348 2.59 -22.89 -8.13
N LEU A 349 3.11 -23.56 -9.17
CA LEU A 349 3.34 -22.92 -10.47
C LEU A 349 2.06 -22.30 -11.04
N LYS A 350 0.94 -23.04 -11.02
CA LYS A 350 -0.35 -22.53 -11.53
C LYS A 350 -0.81 -21.30 -10.76
N ILE A 351 -0.73 -21.30 -9.43
CA ILE A 351 -1.12 -20.16 -8.59
C ILE A 351 -0.26 -18.93 -8.93
N PHE A 352 1.05 -19.09 -9.09
CA PHE A 352 1.95 -17.98 -9.42
C PHE A 352 1.68 -17.42 -10.82
N LEU A 353 1.48 -18.27 -11.82
CA LEU A 353 1.16 -17.85 -13.20
C LEU A 353 -0.19 -17.11 -13.26
N ILE A 354 -1.21 -17.59 -12.54
CA ILE A 354 -2.52 -16.93 -12.48
C ILE A 354 -2.41 -15.60 -11.73
N THR A 355 -1.62 -15.53 -10.66
CA THR A 355 -1.35 -14.27 -9.95
C THR A 355 -0.67 -13.27 -10.87
N GLU A 356 0.37 -13.67 -11.62
CA GLU A 356 1.06 -12.84 -12.62
C GLU A 356 0.07 -12.31 -13.67
N ASN A 357 -0.76 -13.20 -14.21
CA ASN A 357 -1.79 -12.89 -15.19
C ASN A 357 -2.82 -11.88 -14.64
N TYR A 358 -3.38 -12.15 -13.47
CA TYR A 358 -4.33 -11.26 -12.81
C TYR A 358 -3.78 -9.85 -12.65
N LEU A 359 -2.57 -9.71 -12.15
CA LEU A 359 -1.93 -8.41 -11.94
C LEU A 359 -1.67 -7.67 -13.25
N PHE A 360 -1.24 -8.38 -14.29
CA PHE A 360 -0.91 -7.76 -15.57
C PHE A 360 -2.15 -7.36 -16.35
N ARG A 361 -3.18 -8.21 -16.44
CA ARG A 361 -4.46 -7.85 -17.07
C ARG A 361 -5.07 -6.61 -16.42
N ARG A 362 -5.06 -6.55 -15.10
CA ARG A 362 -5.54 -5.37 -14.36
C ARG A 362 -4.76 -4.10 -14.69
N ASN A 363 -3.44 -4.22 -14.87
CA ASN A 363 -2.61 -3.07 -15.26
C ASN A 363 -2.97 -2.56 -16.66
N ILE A 364 -3.15 -3.47 -17.63
CA ILE A 364 -3.54 -3.11 -18.99
C ILE A 364 -4.93 -2.45 -19.00
N CYS A 365 -5.89 -3.02 -18.28
CA CYS A 365 -7.27 -2.51 -18.19
C CYS A 365 -7.44 -1.36 -17.17
N GLU A 366 -6.35 -0.80 -16.64
CA GLU A 366 -6.36 0.34 -15.69
C GLU A 366 -7.24 0.13 -14.45
N VAL A 367 -7.39 -1.12 -14.02
CA VAL A 367 -8.16 -1.42 -12.81
C VAL A 367 -7.43 -0.87 -11.58
N PRO A 368 -8.08 -0.07 -10.72
CA PRO A 368 -7.46 0.52 -9.54
C PRO A 368 -6.79 -0.51 -8.62
N THR A 369 -5.62 -0.17 -8.08
CA THR A 369 -4.81 -1.09 -7.26
C THR A 369 -5.18 -1.09 -5.77
N ASN A 370 -6.08 -0.22 -5.32
CA ASN A 370 -6.47 -0.07 -3.92
C ASN A 370 -7.03 -1.35 -3.28
N ALA A 371 -7.74 -2.18 -4.06
CA ALA A 371 -8.29 -3.44 -3.59
C ALA A 371 -7.24 -4.55 -3.40
N LEU A 372 -6.08 -4.48 -4.07
CA LEU A 372 -5.11 -5.59 -4.10
C LEU A 372 -4.57 -5.94 -2.72
N ASN A 373 -4.31 -4.94 -1.88
CA ASN A 373 -3.78 -5.19 -0.53
C ASN A 373 -4.75 -6.05 0.29
N LYS A 374 -6.04 -5.71 0.26
CA LYS A 374 -7.08 -6.46 0.97
C LYS A 374 -7.28 -7.85 0.37
N ILE A 375 -7.34 -7.96 -0.97
CA ILE A 375 -7.51 -9.23 -1.65
C ILE A 375 -6.43 -10.22 -1.25
N PHE A 376 -5.15 -9.88 -1.41
CA PHE A 376 -4.05 -10.80 -1.12
C PHE A 376 -3.83 -11.03 0.38
N LEU A 377 -4.34 -10.14 1.23
CA LEU A 377 -4.34 -10.33 2.67
C LEU A 377 -5.28 -11.47 3.10
N THR A 378 -6.49 -11.52 2.51
CA THR A 378 -7.57 -12.43 2.94
C THR A 378 -7.71 -13.66 2.06
N LEU A 379 -7.06 -13.69 0.89
CA LEU A 379 -7.29 -14.67 -0.17
C LEU A 379 -7.15 -16.13 0.28
N ASN A 380 -6.10 -16.46 1.04
CA ASN A 380 -5.92 -17.83 1.56
C ASN A 380 -7.05 -18.23 2.51
N LYS A 381 -7.45 -17.34 3.41
CA LYS A 381 -8.55 -17.57 4.35
C LYS A 381 -9.89 -17.76 3.61
N GLU A 382 -10.14 -16.96 2.56
CA GLU A 382 -11.33 -17.10 1.72
C GLU A 382 -11.38 -18.44 1.01
N ILE A 383 -10.25 -18.89 0.43
CA ILE A 383 -10.14 -20.17 -0.27
C ILE A 383 -10.40 -21.35 0.68
N ILE A 384 -9.74 -21.37 1.84
CA ILE A 384 -9.89 -22.45 2.82
C ILE A 384 -11.31 -22.48 3.38
N ARG A 385 -11.98 -21.34 3.51
CA ARG A 385 -13.31 -21.25 4.11
C ARG A 385 -14.40 -21.95 3.29
N TYR A 386 -14.20 -22.26 2.01
CA TYR A 386 -15.24 -22.95 1.21
C TYR A 386 -15.65 -24.29 1.83
N ASP A 387 -14.69 -25.06 2.34
CA ASP A 387 -14.90 -26.37 2.95
C ASP A 387 -13.97 -26.69 4.14
N ASN A 388 -13.22 -25.68 4.61
CA ASN A 388 -12.20 -25.77 5.66
C ASN A 388 -11.03 -26.70 5.31
N THR A 389 -10.79 -26.97 4.02
CA THR A 389 -9.69 -27.82 3.54
C THR A 389 -8.84 -27.09 2.49
N ALA A 390 -7.66 -27.65 2.22
CA ALA A 390 -6.82 -27.25 1.09
C ALA A 390 -7.04 -28.15 -0.15
N GLU A 391 -8.03 -29.03 -0.14
CA GLU A 391 -8.40 -29.82 -1.33
C GLU A 391 -8.90 -28.88 -2.44
N ASP A 392 -8.63 -29.23 -3.69
CA ASP A 392 -8.98 -28.41 -4.87
C ASP A 392 -8.58 -26.93 -4.77
N TYR A 393 -7.49 -26.64 -4.03
CA TYR A 393 -7.07 -25.28 -3.72
C TYR A 393 -6.95 -24.39 -4.96
N VAL A 394 -6.37 -24.88 -6.05
CA VAL A 394 -6.19 -24.12 -7.30
C VAL A 394 -7.53 -23.74 -7.91
N SER A 395 -8.49 -24.67 -7.98
CA SER A 395 -9.82 -24.40 -8.53
C SER A 395 -10.58 -23.38 -7.67
N LYS A 396 -10.50 -23.51 -6.33
CA LYS A 396 -11.07 -22.53 -5.39
C LYS A 396 -10.40 -21.15 -5.51
N PHE A 397 -9.07 -21.11 -5.67
CA PHE A 397 -8.31 -19.88 -5.86
C PHE A 397 -8.76 -19.14 -7.13
N ILE A 398 -8.87 -19.87 -8.26
CA ILE A 398 -9.35 -19.30 -9.53
C ILE A 398 -10.78 -18.79 -9.35
N PHE A 399 -11.67 -19.61 -8.80
CA PHE A 399 -13.06 -19.22 -8.55
C PHE A 399 -13.16 -17.96 -7.71
N THR A 400 -12.37 -17.88 -6.62
CA THR A 400 -12.34 -16.72 -5.74
C THR A 400 -11.91 -15.45 -6.47
N LEU A 401 -10.88 -15.52 -7.31
CA LEU A 401 -10.45 -14.36 -8.10
C LEU A 401 -11.47 -13.95 -9.15
N LEU A 402 -12.08 -14.91 -9.85
CA LEU A 402 -13.10 -14.65 -10.87
C LEU A 402 -14.41 -14.09 -10.28
N SER A 403 -14.70 -14.42 -9.02
CA SER A 403 -15.88 -13.91 -8.31
C SER A 403 -15.72 -12.46 -7.83
N LYS A 404 -14.50 -11.90 -7.85
CA LYS A 404 -14.27 -10.50 -7.46
C LYS A 404 -14.91 -9.55 -8.48
N LYS A 405 -15.47 -8.46 -7.98
CA LYS A 405 -16.14 -7.42 -8.79
C LYS A 405 -15.44 -6.07 -8.65
N GLU A 406 -15.88 -5.08 -9.39
CA GLU A 406 -15.41 -3.69 -9.32
C GLU A 406 -13.88 -3.58 -9.35
N SER A 407 -13.31 -2.88 -8.38
CA SER A 407 -11.85 -2.70 -8.25
C SER A 407 -11.08 -3.99 -7.93
N GLY A 408 -11.78 -5.08 -7.63
CA GLY A 408 -11.18 -6.41 -7.40
C GLY A 408 -11.26 -7.33 -8.61
N ARG A 409 -12.00 -6.99 -9.68
CA ARG A 409 -12.29 -7.89 -10.79
C ARG A 409 -11.07 -8.42 -11.51
N PHE A 410 -11.18 -9.62 -12.03
CA PHE A 410 -10.27 -10.19 -13.01
C PHE A 410 -10.75 -9.78 -14.40
N PRO A 411 -10.04 -8.93 -15.17
CA PRO A 411 -10.49 -8.52 -16.50
C PRO A 411 -10.63 -9.71 -17.43
N ASN A 412 -11.80 -9.82 -18.06
CA ASN A 412 -12.08 -10.90 -19.01
C ASN A 412 -11.36 -10.70 -20.36
N ASP A 413 -11.53 -11.63 -21.27
CA ASP A 413 -10.84 -11.62 -22.56
C ASP A 413 -11.25 -10.44 -23.43
N GLU A 414 -12.52 -10.09 -23.45
CA GLU A 414 -13.05 -8.96 -24.24
C GLU A 414 -12.46 -7.63 -23.74
N GLU A 415 -12.54 -7.37 -22.43
CA GLU A 415 -11.99 -6.16 -21.80
C GLU A 415 -10.47 -6.06 -22.04
N PHE A 416 -9.74 -7.17 -21.83
CA PHE A 416 -8.28 -7.18 -21.98
C PHE A 416 -7.84 -6.99 -23.44
N ARG A 417 -8.52 -7.64 -24.39
CA ARG A 417 -8.26 -7.54 -25.84
C ARG A 417 -8.41 -6.10 -26.31
N LEU A 418 -9.53 -5.46 -25.97
CA LEU A 418 -9.81 -4.08 -26.35
C LEU A 418 -8.78 -3.12 -25.70
N ALA A 419 -8.58 -3.25 -24.38
CA ALA A 419 -7.66 -2.38 -23.65
C ALA A 419 -6.22 -2.48 -24.18
N LEU A 420 -5.72 -3.67 -24.52
CA LEU A 420 -4.36 -3.84 -25.04
C LEU A 420 -4.20 -3.27 -26.45
N ALA A 421 -5.21 -3.45 -27.31
CA ALA A 421 -5.17 -2.93 -28.68
C ALA A 421 -5.07 -1.39 -28.70
N GLU A 422 -5.73 -0.72 -27.76
CA GLU A 422 -5.80 0.74 -27.69
C GLU A 422 -4.75 1.38 -26.79
N LYS A 423 -4.10 0.59 -25.92
CA LYS A 423 -3.15 1.07 -24.92
C LYS A 423 -1.98 1.85 -25.52
N PRO A 424 -1.72 3.08 -25.08
CA PRO A 424 -0.51 3.81 -25.43
C PRO A 424 0.68 3.24 -24.62
N VAL A 425 1.15 2.05 -25.04
CA VAL A 425 2.14 1.23 -24.32
C VAL A 425 3.43 1.99 -24.05
N TYR A 426 3.85 2.86 -24.98
CA TYR A 426 5.06 3.67 -24.80
C TYR A 426 5.00 4.56 -23.57
N LEU A 427 3.81 5.03 -23.20
CA LEU A 427 3.60 5.93 -22.04
C LEU A 427 3.47 5.18 -20.71
N MET A 428 3.41 3.85 -20.71
CA MET A 428 3.38 3.04 -19.49
C MET A 428 4.66 3.22 -18.68
N ARG A 429 4.58 2.92 -17.37
CA ARG A 429 5.77 2.88 -16.49
C ARG A 429 6.78 1.86 -17.01
N GLY A 430 8.08 2.18 -16.91
CA GLY A 430 9.19 1.38 -17.47
C GLY A 430 9.12 -0.11 -17.10
N LYS A 431 8.80 -0.44 -15.85
CA LYS A 431 8.70 -1.83 -15.38
C LYS A 431 7.63 -2.65 -16.10
N TYR A 432 6.48 -2.08 -16.39
CA TYR A 432 5.42 -2.78 -17.14
C TYR A 432 5.74 -2.90 -18.62
N LYS A 433 6.39 -1.89 -19.20
CA LYS A 433 6.91 -1.97 -20.58
C LYS A 433 7.95 -3.09 -20.69
N GLY A 434 8.95 -3.09 -19.83
CA GLY A 434 9.99 -4.11 -19.81
C GLY A 434 9.41 -5.52 -19.67
N TYR A 435 8.42 -5.69 -18.79
CA TYR A 435 7.71 -6.94 -18.63
C TYR A 435 6.96 -7.35 -19.91
N LEU A 436 6.21 -6.44 -20.49
CA LEU A 436 5.45 -6.69 -21.72
C LEU A 436 6.38 -7.15 -22.86
N PHE A 437 7.43 -6.40 -23.14
CA PHE A 437 8.37 -6.72 -24.23
C PHE A 437 9.16 -8.02 -23.97
N GLU A 438 9.52 -8.30 -22.73
CA GLU A 438 10.12 -9.58 -22.36
C GLU A 438 9.18 -10.75 -22.66
N ARG A 439 7.90 -10.64 -22.31
CA ARG A 439 6.92 -11.69 -22.58
C ARG A 439 6.74 -11.92 -24.07
N PHE A 440 6.63 -10.88 -24.88
CA PHE A 440 6.49 -11.01 -26.33
C PHE A 440 7.75 -11.57 -27.00
N GLU A 441 8.92 -11.22 -26.53
CA GLU A 441 10.18 -11.74 -27.10
C GLU A 441 10.42 -13.20 -26.72
N ASN A 442 10.13 -13.58 -25.46
CA ASN A 442 10.56 -14.86 -24.90
C ASN A 442 9.47 -15.93 -24.82
N TYR A 443 8.18 -15.59 -25.03
CA TYR A 443 7.12 -16.58 -24.95
C TYR A 443 7.20 -17.63 -26.05
N GLY A 444 7.05 -18.90 -25.67
CA GLY A 444 7.04 -20.03 -26.63
C GLY A 444 8.40 -20.36 -27.27
N THR A 445 9.52 -19.89 -26.68
CA THR A 445 10.87 -20.25 -27.12
C THR A 445 11.75 -20.74 -25.98
N VAL A 446 12.70 -21.61 -26.29
CA VAL A 446 13.79 -22.02 -25.41
C VAL A 446 15.03 -21.11 -25.53
N GLU A 447 15.14 -20.39 -26.64
CA GLU A 447 16.22 -19.43 -26.93
C GLU A 447 15.84 -18.04 -26.40
N THR A 448 15.75 -17.91 -25.11
CA THR A 448 15.33 -16.65 -24.45
C THR A 448 16.41 -15.59 -24.51
N LYS A 449 16.01 -14.33 -24.61
CA LYS A 449 16.88 -13.15 -24.52
C LYS A 449 16.76 -12.52 -23.13
N ASP A 450 17.87 -11.99 -22.62
CA ASP A 450 17.85 -11.21 -21.38
C ASP A 450 17.39 -9.77 -21.65
N VAL A 451 16.10 -9.65 -21.90
CA VAL A 451 15.46 -8.35 -22.24
C VAL A 451 15.61 -7.35 -21.08
N TYR A 452 15.44 -7.79 -19.84
CA TYR A 452 15.48 -6.88 -18.69
C TYR A 452 16.87 -6.25 -18.50
N THR A 453 17.92 -7.05 -18.43
CA THR A 453 19.29 -6.52 -18.26
C THR A 453 19.68 -5.61 -19.42
N HIS A 454 19.29 -5.95 -20.66
CA HIS A 454 19.57 -5.12 -21.81
C HIS A 454 18.80 -3.79 -21.78
N LEU A 455 17.54 -3.76 -21.31
CA LEU A 455 16.78 -2.52 -21.11
C LEU A 455 17.38 -1.68 -19.97
N ASP A 456 17.72 -2.30 -18.84
CA ASP A 456 18.28 -1.60 -17.67
C ASP A 456 19.62 -0.93 -18.00
N ASN A 457 20.44 -1.55 -18.86
CA ASN A 457 21.74 -1.05 -19.30
C ASN A 457 21.66 -0.20 -20.59
N ASN A 458 20.47 0.12 -21.07
CA ASN A 458 20.23 0.84 -22.34
C ASN A 458 20.89 0.18 -23.58
N VAL A 459 21.14 -1.13 -23.52
CA VAL A 459 21.57 -1.92 -24.70
C VAL A 459 20.38 -2.12 -25.64
N TYR A 460 19.21 -2.42 -25.08
CA TYR A 460 17.94 -2.35 -25.82
C TYR A 460 17.21 -1.09 -25.46
N THR A 461 16.52 -0.52 -26.44
CA THR A 461 15.57 0.58 -26.28
C THR A 461 14.30 0.26 -27.04
N ILE A 462 13.20 0.94 -26.67
CA ILE A 462 11.94 0.81 -27.40
C ILE A 462 12.00 1.72 -28.62
N GLU A 463 11.85 1.12 -29.79
CA GLU A 463 11.85 1.78 -31.11
C GLU A 463 10.41 2.00 -31.57
N HIS A 464 10.13 3.17 -32.14
CA HIS A 464 8.95 3.46 -32.91
C HIS A 464 9.18 3.11 -34.36
N ILE A 465 8.46 2.16 -34.91
CA ILE A 465 8.59 1.76 -36.31
C ILE A 465 8.22 2.94 -37.21
N MET A 466 6.99 3.47 -37.07
CA MET A 466 6.59 4.79 -37.55
C MET A 466 7.11 5.81 -36.55
N PRO A 467 8.00 6.74 -36.91
CA PRO A 467 8.75 7.56 -35.95
C PRO A 467 7.90 8.62 -35.25
N GLN A 468 8.40 9.13 -34.13
CA GLN A 468 7.75 10.20 -33.37
C GLN A 468 7.65 11.52 -34.13
N HIS A 469 8.60 11.78 -35.03
CA HIS A 469 8.62 12.95 -35.91
C HIS A 469 8.60 12.49 -37.37
N LEU A 470 7.46 12.68 -38.01
CA LEU A 470 7.25 12.29 -39.38
C LEU A 470 8.11 13.13 -40.32
N THR A 471 8.70 12.48 -41.30
CA THR A 471 9.36 13.10 -42.47
C THR A 471 8.37 13.20 -43.62
N PRO A 472 8.63 14.02 -44.64
CA PRO A 472 7.76 14.05 -45.83
C PRO A 472 7.56 12.68 -46.48
N ALA A 473 8.60 11.83 -46.49
CA ALA A 473 8.51 10.46 -47.04
C ALA A 473 7.52 9.60 -46.24
N TRP A 474 7.49 9.72 -44.89
CA TRP A 474 6.48 9.07 -44.05
C TRP A 474 5.08 9.61 -44.30
N ALA A 475 4.96 10.92 -44.56
CA ALA A 475 3.65 11.49 -44.85
C ALA A 475 3.09 11.00 -46.21
N GLU A 476 3.99 10.76 -47.20
CA GLU A 476 3.62 10.15 -48.48
C GLU A 476 3.24 8.67 -48.34
N GLU A 477 3.99 7.91 -47.50
CA GLU A 477 3.72 6.47 -47.23
C GLU A 477 2.40 6.26 -46.50
N LEU A 478 2.03 7.15 -45.56
CA LEU A 478 0.79 7.07 -44.77
C LEU A 478 -0.45 7.65 -45.49
N GLY A 479 -0.26 8.47 -46.51
CA GLY A 479 -1.35 9.03 -47.34
C GLY A 479 -2.13 10.16 -46.68
N ASP A 480 -3.39 10.35 -47.11
CA ASP A 480 -4.22 11.51 -46.73
C ASP A 480 -4.55 11.56 -45.22
N ASP A 481 -4.67 10.41 -44.57
CA ASP A 481 -5.03 10.27 -43.14
C ASP A 481 -3.81 10.26 -42.19
N VAL A 482 -2.65 10.74 -42.65
CA VAL A 482 -1.36 10.68 -41.95
C VAL A 482 -1.42 11.21 -40.50
N LYS A 483 -2.18 12.29 -40.24
CA LYS A 483 -2.28 12.88 -38.90
C LYS A 483 -3.05 12.00 -37.95
N GLU A 484 -4.17 11.44 -38.43
CA GLU A 484 -5.02 10.57 -37.63
C GLU A 484 -4.32 9.24 -37.33
N ILE A 485 -3.69 8.63 -38.33
CA ILE A 485 -2.91 7.39 -38.15
C ILE A 485 -1.77 7.61 -37.13
N HIS A 486 -1.02 8.70 -37.27
CA HIS A 486 0.08 9.01 -36.38
C HIS A 486 -0.37 9.24 -34.94
N GLU A 487 -1.43 10.04 -34.72
CA GLU A 487 -1.98 10.33 -33.41
C GLU A 487 -2.50 9.08 -32.71
N ILE A 488 -3.21 8.21 -33.42
CA ILE A 488 -3.81 7.00 -32.88
C ILE A 488 -2.75 5.92 -32.62
N TRP A 489 -1.83 5.68 -33.55
CA TRP A 489 -0.96 4.49 -33.54
C TRP A 489 0.42 4.73 -32.96
N LEU A 490 0.89 5.97 -32.86
CA LEU A 490 2.27 6.28 -32.49
C LEU A 490 2.75 5.49 -31.26
N HIS A 491 1.97 5.50 -30.19
CA HIS A 491 2.37 4.93 -28.90
C HIS A 491 1.75 3.56 -28.60
N ARG A 492 0.95 3.01 -29.54
CA ARG A 492 0.36 1.69 -29.40
C ARG A 492 1.40 0.60 -29.64
N LEU A 493 1.16 -0.57 -29.04
CA LEU A 493 2.04 -1.74 -29.13
C LEU A 493 2.38 -2.12 -30.57
N ALA A 494 1.44 -2.03 -31.49
CA ALA A 494 1.61 -2.34 -32.90
C ALA A 494 2.74 -1.54 -33.55
N ASN A 495 2.97 -0.30 -33.14
CA ASN A 495 4.03 0.54 -33.69
C ASN A 495 5.35 0.47 -32.90
N LEU A 496 5.46 -0.42 -31.91
CA LEU A 496 6.62 -0.50 -31.03
C LEU A 496 7.38 -1.82 -31.18
N THR A 497 8.70 -1.75 -31.05
CA THR A 497 9.56 -2.93 -30.98
C THR A 497 10.78 -2.65 -30.13
N LEU A 498 11.67 -3.66 -29.97
CA LEU A 498 12.96 -3.52 -29.30
C LEU A 498 14.07 -3.39 -30.31
N THR A 499 15.05 -2.57 -30.04
CA THR A 499 16.29 -2.49 -30.82
C THR A 499 17.47 -2.06 -29.95
N GLY A 500 18.69 -2.51 -30.34
CA GLY A 500 19.94 -1.97 -29.83
C GLY A 500 20.49 -0.82 -30.67
N TYR A 501 19.83 -0.44 -31.75
CA TYR A 501 20.33 0.48 -32.77
C TYR A 501 19.43 1.68 -33.03
N ASN A 502 18.69 2.10 -32.04
CA ASN A 502 17.70 3.18 -32.14
C ASN A 502 18.25 4.47 -32.80
N PRO A 503 19.45 4.97 -32.42
CA PRO A 503 20.02 6.14 -33.07
C PRO A 503 20.27 5.97 -34.60
N ASN A 504 20.56 4.72 -35.04
CA ASN A 504 20.79 4.41 -36.44
C ASN A 504 19.49 4.34 -37.26
N LEU A 505 18.39 3.98 -36.63
CA LEU A 505 17.05 3.88 -37.21
C LEU A 505 16.39 5.25 -37.29
N SER A 506 16.32 6.00 -36.16
CA SER A 506 15.80 7.36 -36.07
C SER A 506 14.51 7.58 -36.90
N ASN A 507 14.42 8.66 -37.68
CA ASN A 507 13.26 9.00 -38.52
C ASN A 507 13.33 8.49 -39.94
N LYS A 508 14.18 7.48 -40.22
CA LYS A 508 14.29 6.85 -41.52
C LYS A 508 13.00 6.22 -41.97
N THR A 509 12.80 6.08 -43.29
CA THR A 509 11.65 5.36 -43.84
C THR A 509 11.62 3.92 -43.38
N PHE A 510 10.44 3.27 -43.49
CA PHE A 510 10.32 1.88 -43.09
C PHE A 510 11.33 0.97 -43.81
N ILE A 511 11.47 1.11 -45.12
CA ILE A 511 12.39 0.31 -45.92
C ILE A 511 13.85 0.52 -45.50
N GLU A 512 14.27 1.76 -45.24
CA GLU A 512 15.60 2.05 -44.71
C GLU A 512 15.86 1.44 -43.34
N LYS A 513 14.86 1.45 -42.45
CA LYS A 513 14.94 0.80 -41.13
C LYS A 513 14.99 -0.73 -41.27
N ARG A 514 14.20 -1.31 -42.17
CA ARG A 514 14.16 -2.74 -42.43
C ARG A 514 15.47 -3.26 -42.98
N ASP A 515 15.99 -2.60 -43.99
CA ASP A 515 17.12 -3.06 -44.81
C ASP A 515 18.47 -2.50 -44.34
N ALA A 516 18.52 -1.76 -43.22
CA ALA A 516 19.77 -1.23 -42.67
C ALA A 516 20.79 -2.37 -42.44
N LYS A 517 22.02 -2.16 -42.87
CA LYS A 517 23.09 -3.18 -42.76
C LYS A 517 23.42 -3.53 -41.30
N GLU A 518 23.40 -2.53 -40.45
CA GLU A 518 23.58 -2.69 -39.00
C GLU A 518 22.30 -2.31 -38.26
N GLY A 519 21.74 -3.25 -37.52
CA GLY A 519 20.56 -3.05 -36.67
C GLY A 519 19.25 -2.92 -37.39
N GLY A 520 19.20 -3.19 -38.71
CA GLY A 520 17.92 -3.26 -39.42
C GLY A 520 17.09 -4.46 -39.01
N TYR A 521 15.77 -4.38 -39.27
CA TYR A 521 14.86 -5.45 -38.84
C TYR A 521 15.19 -6.80 -39.47
N LYS A 522 15.68 -6.85 -40.70
CA LYS A 522 16.12 -8.09 -41.39
C LYS A 522 17.35 -8.74 -40.75
N THR A 523 18.21 -7.97 -40.11
CA THR A 523 19.42 -8.47 -39.46
C THR A 523 19.29 -8.63 -37.97
N SER A 524 18.13 -8.27 -37.41
CA SER A 524 17.86 -8.33 -35.98
C SER A 524 17.71 -9.77 -35.51
N GLY A 525 18.36 -10.11 -34.39
CA GLY A 525 18.19 -11.37 -33.69
C GLY A 525 16.98 -11.41 -32.77
N LEU A 526 16.15 -10.34 -32.70
CA LEU A 526 14.95 -10.25 -31.89
C LEU A 526 13.74 -10.82 -32.65
N ARG A 527 13.00 -11.72 -32.01
CA ARG A 527 11.82 -12.36 -32.60
C ARG A 527 10.74 -11.36 -32.99
N MET A 528 10.54 -10.34 -32.18
CA MET A 528 9.57 -9.28 -32.48
C MET A 528 9.88 -8.56 -33.79
N ASN A 529 11.14 -8.47 -34.19
CA ASN A 529 11.56 -7.81 -35.43
C ASN A 529 11.47 -8.74 -36.66
N GLN A 530 11.48 -10.06 -36.51
CA GLN A 530 11.42 -11.00 -37.62
C GLN A 530 10.16 -10.85 -38.46
N LYS A 531 9.00 -10.66 -37.82
CA LYS A 531 7.74 -10.42 -38.55
C LYS A 531 7.72 -9.04 -39.22
N ILE A 532 8.26 -8.01 -38.54
CA ILE A 532 8.40 -6.67 -39.13
C ILE A 532 9.27 -6.73 -40.40
N ALA A 533 10.31 -7.51 -40.39
CA ALA A 533 11.26 -7.67 -41.50
C ALA A 533 10.62 -8.25 -42.79
N THR A 534 9.47 -8.92 -42.68
CA THR A 534 8.76 -9.49 -43.82
C THR A 534 7.86 -8.51 -44.55
N LYS A 535 7.59 -7.33 -43.97
CA LYS A 535 6.69 -6.32 -44.54
C LYS A 535 7.42 -5.47 -45.58
N GLU A 536 6.70 -5.02 -46.61
CA GLU A 536 7.20 -4.17 -47.67
C GLU A 536 6.87 -2.68 -47.48
N SER A 537 5.88 -2.38 -46.61
CA SER A 537 5.42 -1.04 -46.24
C SER A 537 5.08 -1.00 -44.77
N TRP A 538 4.79 0.20 -44.23
CA TRP A 538 4.34 0.36 -42.85
C TRP A 538 3.27 1.44 -42.76
N GLY A 539 2.05 1.06 -43.10
CA GLY A 539 0.87 1.92 -43.06
C GLY A 539 -0.19 1.43 -42.09
N LEU A 540 -1.42 1.87 -42.30
CA LEU A 540 -2.55 1.51 -41.45
C LEU A 540 -2.83 0.01 -41.47
N GLU A 541 -2.75 -0.63 -42.63
CA GLU A 541 -3.01 -2.06 -42.82
C GLU A 541 -2.02 -2.91 -42.00
N GLU A 542 -0.72 -2.61 -42.05
CA GLU A 542 0.31 -3.33 -41.31
C GLU A 542 0.19 -3.07 -39.78
N LEU A 543 -0.19 -1.87 -39.38
CA LEU A 543 -0.44 -1.55 -37.98
C LEU A 543 -1.65 -2.33 -37.40
N GLU A 544 -2.75 -2.41 -38.15
CA GLU A 544 -3.95 -3.17 -37.75
C GLU A 544 -3.67 -4.67 -37.72
N GLU A 545 -3.01 -5.20 -38.77
CA GLU A 545 -2.63 -6.63 -38.83
C GLU A 545 -1.73 -7.00 -37.63
N ARG A 546 -0.68 -6.20 -37.40
CA ARG A 546 0.23 -6.46 -36.27
C ARG A 546 -0.45 -6.28 -34.92
N SER A 547 -1.34 -5.30 -34.79
CA SER A 547 -2.13 -5.13 -33.57
C SER A 547 -2.92 -6.39 -33.26
N LYS A 548 -3.62 -6.93 -34.25
CA LYS A 548 -4.37 -8.17 -34.11
C LYS A 548 -3.46 -9.34 -33.72
N GLU A 549 -2.35 -9.54 -34.44
CA GLU A 549 -1.40 -10.63 -34.14
C GLU A 549 -0.82 -10.54 -32.72
N MET A 550 -0.46 -9.34 -32.28
CA MET A 550 0.09 -9.16 -30.94
C MET A 550 -0.95 -9.34 -29.85
N VAL A 551 -2.19 -8.89 -30.10
CA VAL A 551 -3.31 -9.13 -29.18
C VAL A 551 -3.65 -10.60 -29.10
N ASP A 552 -3.69 -11.33 -30.23
CA ASP A 552 -3.93 -12.78 -30.24
C ASP A 552 -2.83 -13.53 -29.47
N LEU A 553 -1.55 -13.19 -29.67
CA LEU A 553 -0.44 -13.75 -28.89
C LEU A 553 -0.56 -13.40 -27.39
N ALA A 554 -1.03 -12.19 -27.06
CA ALA A 554 -1.27 -11.80 -25.68
C ALA A 554 -2.34 -12.66 -25.02
N MET A 555 -3.37 -13.07 -25.76
CA MET A 555 -4.41 -13.97 -25.25
C MET A 555 -3.86 -15.37 -24.91
N GLU A 556 -2.82 -15.82 -25.63
CA GLU A 556 -2.11 -17.05 -25.30
C GLU A 556 -1.20 -16.89 -24.07
N ILE A 557 -0.48 -15.76 -23.97
CA ILE A 557 0.43 -15.49 -22.87
C ILE A 557 -0.31 -15.32 -21.54
N TRP A 558 -1.38 -14.55 -21.55
CA TRP A 558 -2.19 -14.21 -20.39
C TRP A 558 -3.62 -14.79 -20.52
N THR A 559 -3.68 -16.11 -20.68
CA THR A 559 -4.97 -16.84 -20.86
C THR A 559 -5.90 -16.62 -19.68
N TYR A 560 -7.18 -16.29 -19.94
CA TYR A 560 -8.18 -16.15 -18.89
C TYR A 560 -8.42 -17.50 -18.22
N PRO A 561 -8.29 -17.60 -16.89
CA PRO A 561 -8.40 -18.90 -16.24
C PRO A 561 -9.84 -19.36 -16.12
N GLU A 562 -10.05 -20.68 -16.16
CA GLU A 562 -11.33 -21.32 -15.91
C GLU A 562 -11.28 -22.10 -14.59
N SER A 563 -12.38 -22.11 -13.85
CA SER A 563 -12.52 -22.91 -12.64
C SER A 563 -13.67 -23.90 -12.78
N ASN A 564 -13.38 -25.14 -12.45
CA ASN A 564 -14.40 -26.19 -12.34
C ASN A 564 -14.98 -26.28 -10.92
N PHE A 565 -14.52 -25.43 -10.01
CA PHE A 565 -15.03 -25.42 -8.65
C PHE A 565 -16.45 -24.86 -8.60
N VAL A 566 -17.34 -25.69 -8.08
CA VAL A 566 -18.71 -25.29 -7.77
C VAL A 566 -18.83 -25.25 -6.25
N PRO A 567 -19.04 -24.07 -5.65
CA PRO A 567 -19.29 -24.01 -4.23
C PRO A 567 -20.48 -24.91 -3.88
N VAL A 568 -20.36 -25.64 -2.78
CA VAL A 568 -21.50 -26.42 -2.27
C VAL A 568 -22.67 -25.43 -2.10
N GLU A 569 -23.82 -25.71 -2.73
CA GLU A 569 -25.02 -24.90 -2.51
C GLU A 569 -25.29 -24.88 -1.00
N ARG A 570 -25.07 -23.74 -0.40
CA ARG A 570 -25.43 -23.54 1.00
C ARG A 570 -26.92 -23.22 1.01
N GLU A 571 -27.64 -23.77 1.97
CA GLU A 571 -29.05 -23.46 2.25
C GLU A 571 -29.29 -21.94 2.36
N PHE A 572 -28.23 -21.17 2.64
CA PHE A 572 -28.23 -19.72 2.74
C PHE A 572 -26.98 -19.14 2.05
N ASP A 573 -27.17 -18.07 1.30
CA ASP A 573 -26.08 -17.22 0.84
C ASP A 573 -25.36 -16.60 2.03
N SER A 574 -24.03 -16.48 2.00
CA SER A 574 -23.29 -16.02 3.17
C SER A 574 -22.23 -14.99 2.82
N CYS A 575 -22.14 -13.96 3.66
CA CYS A 575 -21.06 -12.95 3.64
C CYS A 575 -20.52 -12.72 5.05
N THR A 576 -19.36 -12.06 5.16
CA THR A 576 -18.78 -11.68 6.45
C THR A 576 -18.96 -10.21 6.72
N LEU A 577 -18.72 -9.80 7.97
CA LEU A 577 -18.67 -8.38 8.32
C LEU A 577 -17.53 -7.64 7.57
N ASP A 578 -16.49 -8.35 7.12
CA ASP A 578 -15.38 -7.77 6.35
C ASP A 578 -15.72 -7.51 4.88
N ASP A 579 -16.74 -8.17 4.34
CA ASP A 579 -17.18 -8.00 2.94
C ASP A 579 -17.86 -6.64 2.70
N GLU A 580 -17.07 -5.56 2.55
CA GLU A 580 -17.61 -4.19 2.37
C GLU A 580 -18.40 -4.00 1.08
N ASN A 581 -18.07 -4.75 0.04
CA ASN A 581 -18.67 -4.62 -1.29
C ASN A 581 -19.82 -5.59 -1.51
N TYR A 582 -20.16 -6.42 -0.53
CA TYR A 582 -21.29 -7.32 -0.65
C TYR A 582 -22.60 -6.54 -0.44
N ASP A 583 -23.48 -6.55 -1.46
CA ASP A 583 -24.76 -5.84 -1.36
C ASP A 583 -25.77 -6.65 -0.52
N ILE A 584 -25.93 -6.22 0.71
CA ILE A 584 -26.91 -6.75 1.65
C ILE A 584 -28.21 -5.93 1.68
N THR A 585 -28.34 -4.95 0.76
CA THR A 585 -29.48 -4.04 0.75
C THR A 585 -30.77 -4.78 0.43
N GLY A 586 -31.74 -4.73 1.33
CA GLY A 586 -33.04 -5.38 1.16
C GLY A 586 -33.03 -6.91 1.32
N ARG A 587 -31.91 -7.49 1.78
CA ARG A 587 -31.82 -8.92 2.09
C ARG A 587 -32.10 -9.18 3.57
N ASP A 588 -32.84 -10.24 3.86
CA ASP A 588 -33.14 -10.69 5.20
C ASP A 588 -32.06 -11.67 5.71
N ILE A 589 -31.65 -11.54 6.96
CA ILE A 589 -30.76 -12.47 7.63
C ILE A 589 -31.57 -13.66 8.20
N ALA A 590 -31.03 -14.88 8.06
CA ALA A 590 -31.59 -16.09 8.65
C ALA A 590 -30.89 -16.47 9.97
N LYS A 591 -29.58 -16.43 9.97
CA LYS A 591 -28.71 -16.73 11.12
C LYS A 591 -27.38 -16.00 10.95
N TYR A 592 -26.60 -15.94 12.02
CA TYR A 592 -25.20 -15.53 11.96
C TYR A 592 -24.33 -16.55 12.70
N SER A 593 -23.05 -16.56 12.36
CA SER A 593 -22.03 -17.28 13.10
C SER A 593 -20.98 -16.29 13.58
N TYR A 594 -20.64 -16.34 14.86
CA TYR A 594 -19.51 -15.60 15.41
C TYR A 594 -18.55 -16.58 16.08
N LEU A 595 -17.32 -16.66 15.59
CA LEU A 595 -16.36 -17.73 15.89
C LEU A 595 -16.97 -19.10 15.55
N THR A 596 -17.24 -19.95 16.54
CA THR A 596 -17.83 -21.28 16.37
C THR A 596 -19.31 -21.34 16.76
N ILE A 597 -19.91 -20.24 17.17
CA ILE A 597 -21.29 -20.21 17.68
C ILE A 597 -22.21 -19.70 16.59
N GLU A 598 -23.09 -20.56 16.07
CA GLU A 598 -24.19 -20.18 15.17
C GLU A 598 -25.46 -19.84 15.97
N GLN A 599 -26.12 -18.74 15.60
CA GLN A 599 -27.39 -18.33 16.19
C GLN A 599 -28.39 -17.93 15.08
N PRO A 600 -29.61 -18.50 15.10
CA PRO A 600 -30.69 -18.01 14.25
C PRO A 600 -31.17 -16.67 14.76
N VAL A 601 -31.55 -15.78 13.84
CA VAL A 601 -32.12 -14.46 14.15
C VAL A 601 -33.24 -14.14 13.19
N THR A 602 -34.12 -13.25 13.63
CA THR A 602 -35.29 -12.84 12.83
C THR A 602 -35.03 -11.56 12.07
N SER A 603 -34.05 -10.76 12.51
CA SER A 603 -33.75 -9.47 11.92
C SER A 603 -32.26 -9.09 12.06
N TRP A 604 -31.83 -8.13 11.24
CA TRP A 604 -30.53 -7.50 11.37
C TRP A 604 -30.34 -6.77 12.71
N ILE A 605 -31.44 -6.34 13.35
CA ILE A 605 -31.40 -5.70 14.68
C ILE A 605 -31.09 -6.73 15.76
N ASP A 606 -31.70 -7.91 15.71
CA ASP A 606 -31.45 -8.99 16.67
C ASP A 606 -29.99 -9.46 16.58
N MET A 607 -29.46 -9.62 15.37
CA MET A 607 -28.04 -9.96 15.18
C MET A 607 -27.14 -8.86 15.77
N PHE A 608 -27.41 -7.60 15.44
CA PHE A 608 -26.64 -6.45 15.90
C PHE A 608 -26.61 -6.37 17.43
N GLU A 609 -27.75 -6.57 18.08
CA GLU A 609 -27.90 -6.61 19.54
C GLU A 609 -27.08 -7.74 20.17
N ASN A 610 -27.25 -8.96 19.65
CA ASN A 610 -26.61 -10.16 20.20
C ASN A 610 -25.09 -10.09 20.11
N VAL A 611 -24.56 -9.65 18.98
CA VAL A 611 -23.11 -9.51 18.77
C VAL A 611 -22.50 -8.47 19.70
N ILE A 612 -23.16 -7.32 19.86
CA ILE A 612 -22.64 -6.26 20.73
C ILE A 612 -22.74 -6.67 22.20
N LYS A 613 -23.84 -7.31 22.61
CA LYS A 613 -23.96 -7.86 23.97
C LYS A 613 -22.85 -8.87 24.26
N PHE A 614 -22.56 -9.76 23.33
CA PHE A 614 -21.49 -10.75 23.49
C PHE A 614 -20.12 -10.08 23.66
N LEU A 615 -19.78 -9.11 22.81
CA LEU A 615 -18.52 -8.37 22.91
C LEU A 615 -18.43 -7.56 24.22
N HIS A 616 -19.53 -6.90 24.61
CA HIS A 616 -19.58 -6.14 25.85
C HIS A 616 -19.45 -7.02 27.09
N GLN A 617 -20.05 -8.21 27.12
CA GLN A 617 -19.88 -9.18 28.20
C GLN A 617 -18.43 -9.67 28.32
N LYS A 618 -17.74 -9.80 27.20
CA LYS A 618 -16.33 -10.23 27.18
C LYS A 618 -15.41 -9.16 27.79
N ASP A 619 -15.64 -7.88 27.47
CA ASP A 619 -14.90 -6.75 28.05
C ASP A 619 -15.77 -5.50 28.08
N LYS A 620 -16.26 -5.17 29.30
CA LYS A 620 -17.11 -4.00 29.52
C LYS A 620 -16.35 -2.67 29.43
N SER A 621 -15.03 -2.68 29.54
CA SER A 621 -14.21 -1.47 29.57
C SER A 621 -14.10 -0.76 28.22
N VAL A 622 -14.44 -1.42 27.10
CA VAL A 622 -14.21 -0.92 25.75
C VAL A 622 -15.29 0.10 25.33
N LEU A 623 -16.57 -0.22 25.53
CA LEU A 623 -17.69 0.64 25.09
C LEU A 623 -18.13 1.68 26.13
N MET A 624 -17.91 1.43 27.42
CA MET A 624 -18.32 2.33 28.49
C MET A 624 -17.71 3.74 28.38
N PRO A 625 -16.41 3.92 28.11
CA PRO A 625 -15.83 5.25 27.94
C PRO A 625 -16.49 6.05 26.80
N ILE A 626 -16.88 5.37 25.70
CA ILE A 626 -17.56 5.99 24.56
C ILE A 626 -18.97 6.45 24.96
N ALA A 627 -19.70 5.60 25.72
CA ALA A 627 -21.05 5.93 26.18
C ALA A 627 -21.08 7.16 27.09
N TYR A 628 -20.01 7.41 27.86
CA TYR A 628 -19.90 8.57 28.74
C TYR A 628 -19.21 9.79 28.11
N SER A 629 -18.68 9.67 26.90
CA SER A 629 -18.02 10.77 26.20
C SER A 629 -19.04 11.74 25.62
N ARG A 630 -19.15 12.94 26.19
CA ARG A 630 -20.01 14.04 25.69
C ARG A 630 -19.33 14.94 24.66
N GLU A 631 -18.03 14.84 24.47
CA GLU A 631 -17.28 15.62 23.50
C GLU A 631 -17.06 14.79 22.22
N GLY A 632 -17.69 15.21 21.13
CA GLY A 632 -17.80 14.53 19.84
C GLY A 632 -16.50 14.34 19.05
N ASN A 633 -15.51 13.66 19.63
CA ASN A 633 -14.28 13.31 18.94
C ASN A 633 -14.20 11.84 18.48
N SER A 634 -15.19 11.01 18.77
CA SER A 634 -15.30 9.69 18.16
C SER A 634 -16.58 9.59 17.34
N ASP A 635 -16.45 9.13 16.12
CA ASP A 635 -17.52 8.91 15.14
C ASP A 635 -18.60 7.90 15.67
N LEU A 636 -18.30 7.16 16.75
CA LEU A 636 -19.23 6.24 17.44
C LEU A 636 -20.05 6.90 18.55
N SER A 637 -19.62 8.02 19.11
CA SER A 637 -20.33 8.71 20.20
C SER A 637 -21.73 9.22 19.79
N SER A 638 -21.97 9.36 18.48
CA SER A 638 -23.30 9.69 17.93
C SER A 638 -24.29 8.51 17.96
N TYR A 639 -23.81 7.30 18.19
CA TYR A 639 -24.62 6.07 18.15
C TYR A 639 -24.60 5.28 19.46
N ILE A 640 -23.75 5.63 20.41
CA ILE A 640 -23.61 4.96 21.72
C ILE A 640 -23.72 6.01 22.81
N SER A 641 -24.62 5.79 23.80
CA SER A 641 -24.82 6.67 24.95
C SER A 641 -25.08 5.90 26.24
N ASN A 642 -24.83 6.54 27.36
CA ASN A 642 -25.23 6.05 28.69
C ASN A 642 -26.66 6.46 29.07
N ASP A 643 -27.33 7.32 28.28
CA ASP A 643 -28.70 7.75 28.44
C ASP A 643 -29.55 7.40 27.21
N GLU A 644 -30.66 6.74 27.39
CA GLU A 644 -31.56 6.34 26.29
C GLU A 644 -32.17 7.55 25.56
N ASN A 645 -32.31 8.69 26.22
CA ASN A 645 -32.89 9.90 25.64
C ASN A 645 -31.97 10.63 24.68
N ASP A 646 -30.67 10.34 24.68
CA ASP A 646 -29.70 10.90 23.73
C ASP A 646 -29.82 10.28 22.33
N LEU A 647 -30.49 9.14 22.20
CA LEU A 647 -30.65 8.38 20.98
C LEU A 647 -32.05 8.48 20.41
N ARG A 648 -32.19 8.46 19.10
CA ARG A 648 -33.50 8.51 18.41
C ARG A 648 -34.36 7.27 18.69
N SER A 649 -33.72 6.11 18.81
CA SER A 649 -34.34 4.83 19.11
C SER A 649 -33.31 3.93 19.80
N ALA A 650 -33.29 4.00 21.12
CA ALA A 650 -32.31 3.31 21.93
C ALA A 650 -32.54 1.79 21.97
N LEU A 651 -31.47 1.03 21.82
CA LEU A 651 -31.39 -0.40 22.07
C LEU A 651 -30.55 -0.62 23.32
N LYS A 652 -31.12 -1.22 24.35
CA LYS A 652 -30.45 -1.45 25.62
C LYS A 652 -29.48 -2.63 25.51
N ILE A 653 -28.19 -2.39 25.69
CA ILE A 653 -27.13 -3.40 25.71
C ILE A 653 -26.80 -3.82 27.15
N ASP A 654 -26.67 -2.86 28.07
CA ASP A 654 -26.45 -3.06 29.51
C ASP A 654 -27.18 -1.95 30.31
N GLU A 655 -27.08 -1.92 31.63
CA GLU A 655 -27.78 -0.94 32.51
C GLU A 655 -27.51 0.51 32.09
N ASN A 656 -26.29 0.85 31.75
CA ASN A 656 -25.85 2.20 31.36
C ASN A 656 -25.19 2.20 29.96
N LEU A 657 -25.68 1.35 29.07
CA LEU A 657 -25.16 1.28 27.69
C LEU A 657 -26.32 1.10 26.73
N PHE A 658 -26.51 2.10 25.88
CA PHE A 658 -27.54 2.14 24.85
C PHE A 658 -26.89 2.40 23.50
N ILE A 659 -27.45 1.83 22.42
CA ILE A 659 -27.01 2.03 21.06
C ILE A 659 -28.17 2.36 20.13
N GLU A 660 -27.93 3.17 19.10
CA GLU A 660 -28.94 3.57 18.11
C GLU A 660 -29.35 2.41 17.21
N LYS A 661 -30.59 1.93 17.31
CA LYS A 661 -31.11 0.83 16.47
C LYS A 661 -31.71 1.28 15.13
N ASN A 662 -32.18 2.53 15.05
CA ASN A 662 -32.85 3.05 13.85
C ASN A 662 -31.81 3.52 12.81
N THR A 663 -31.01 2.60 12.36
CA THR A 663 -29.97 2.80 11.33
C THR A 663 -30.20 1.85 10.17
N SER A 664 -29.67 2.19 8.97
CA SER A 664 -29.69 1.26 7.83
C SER A 664 -28.82 0.02 8.11
N THR A 665 -29.06 -1.07 7.40
CA THR A 665 -28.24 -2.28 7.52
C THR A 665 -26.76 -1.97 7.21
N ALA A 666 -26.49 -1.20 6.16
CA ALA A 666 -25.14 -0.76 5.83
C ALA A 666 -24.46 0.03 6.96
N LEU A 667 -25.21 0.92 7.63
CA LEU A 667 -24.68 1.68 8.77
C LEU A 667 -24.46 0.80 10.00
N LYS A 668 -25.33 -0.20 10.26
CA LYS A 668 -25.10 -1.20 11.31
C LYS A 668 -23.79 -1.97 11.07
N MET A 669 -23.51 -2.36 9.82
CA MET A 669 -22.24 -3.02 9.47
C MET A 669 -21.04 -2.09 9.71
N SER A 670 -21.15 -0.83 9.33
CA SER A 670 -20.09 0.17 9.59
C SER A 670 -19.84 0.36 11.10
N ILE A 671 -20.89 0.44 11.91
CA ILE A 671 -20.77 0.52 13.38
C ILE A 671 -20.12 -0.75 13.95
N LEU A 672 -20.55 -1.94 13.49
CA LEU A 672 -19.96 -3.20 13.94
C LEU A 672 -18.46 -3.31 13.58
N ARG A 673 -18.05 -2.93 12.37
CA ARG A 673 -16.62 -2.93 11.98
C ARG A 673 -15.79 -2.07 12.93
N ARG A 674 -16.28 -0.89 13.29
CA ARG A 674 -15.60 0.01 14.25
C ARG A 674 -15.56 -0.58 15.66
N ILE A 675 -16.66 -1.19 16.11
CA ILE A 675 -16.69 -1.89 17.40
C ILE A 675 -15.71 -3.06 17.39
N PHE A 676 -15.67 -3.87 16.33
CA PHE A 676 -14.73 -4.98 16.18
C PHE A 676 -13.27 -4.51 16.23
N ALA A 677 -12.97 -3.36 15.59
CA ALA A 677 -11.65 -2.75 15.67
C ALA A 677 -11.25 -2.34 17.09
N LEU A 678 -12.21 -1.81 17.89
CA LEU A 678 -11.97 -1.46 19.29
C LEU A 678 -11.69 -2.69 20.15
N TYR A 679 -12.45 -3.77 19.95
CA TYR A 679 -12.24 -5.05 20.62
C TYR A 679 -11.07 -5.85 20.07
N LYS A 680 -10.41 -5.37 18.98
CA LYS A 680 -9.32 -6.06 18.29
C LYS A 680 -9.70 -7.49 17.85
N VAL A 681 -10.92 -7.66 17.37
CA VAL A 681 -11.43 -8.92 16.82
C VAL A 681 -11.56 -8.82 15.31
N ASP A 682 -11.38 -9.97 14.64
CA ASP A 682 -11.39 -10.03 13.16
C ASP A 682 -12.84 -9.94 12.64
N PRO A 683 -13.17 -8.95 11.77
CA PRO A 683 -14.49 -8.87 11.15
C PRO A 683 -14.88 -10.12 10.34
N MET A 684 -13.92 -10.89 9.85
CA MET A 684 -14.20 -12.15 9.13
C MET A 684 -14.77 -13.25 10.04
N ASP A 685 -14.60 -13.15 11.35
CA ASP A 685 -15.15 -14.11 12.30
C ASP A 685 -16.67 -13.99 12.47
N LEU A 686 -17.27 -12.89 11.99
CA LEU A 686 -18.72 -12.70 11.97
C LEU A 686 -19.27 -12.96 10.57
N VAL A 687 -19.95 -14.09 10.42
CA VAL A 687 -20.54 -14.56 9.15
C VAL A 687 -22.05 -14.40 9.21
N PHE A 688 -22.64 -13.80 8.20
CA PHE A 688 -24.07 -13.66 8.02
C PHE A 688 -24.57 -14.70 7.02
N PHE A 689 -25.66 -15.38 7.34
CA PHE A 689 -26.34 -16.28 6.46
C PHE A 689 -27.65 -15.62 6.04
N LEU A 690 -27.77 -15.30 4.76
CA LEU A 690 -28.87 -14.51 4.21
C LEU A 690 -29.93 -15.44 3.68
N LYS A 691 -31.18 -15.13 3.94
CA LYS A 691 -32.30 -15.78 3.26
C LYS A 691 -32.15 -15.54 1.75
N GLU A 692 -32.51 -16.55 0.95
CA GLU A 692 -32.70 -16.28 -0.46
C GLU A 692 -33.68 -15.11 -0.59
N PRO A 693 -33.41 -14.12 -1.46
CA PRO A 693 -34.42 -13.13 -1.75
C PRO A 693 -35.66 -13.93 -2.13
N GLU A 694 -36.78 -13.77 -1.40
CA GLU A 694 -38.04 -14.22 -1.92
C GLU A 694 -38.05 -13.77 -3.37
N LYS A 695 -38.27 -14.71 -4.32
CA LYS A 695 -38.40 -14.40 -5.74
C LYS A 695 -39.54 -13.38 -5.88
N LYS A 696 -39.25 -12.14 -5.59
CA LYS A 696 -39.86 -11.01 -6.24
C LYS A 696 -39.46 -11.23 -7.67
N ASN A 697 -40.41 -11.62 -8.48
CA ASN A 697 -40.34 -11.86 -9.92
C ASN A 697 -39.09 -11.19 -10.47
N ASP A 698 -38.19 -11.96 -11.11
CA ASP A 698 -36.98 -11.43 -11.75
C ASP A 698 -37.39 -10.12 -12.42
N ILE A 699 -37.03 -8.99 -11.76
CA ILE A 699 -37.21 -7.70 -12.39
C ILE A 699 -36.19 -7.75 -13.50
N ASP A 700 -36.68 -8.02 -14.68
CA ASP A 700 -35.92 -8.15 -15.91
C ASP A 700 -35.03 -6.89 -16.02
N ASP A 701 -33.74 -7.06 -15.78
CA ASP A 701 -32.75 -5.97 -15.84
C ASP A 701 -32.77 -5.37 -17.27
N GLY A 702 -33.12 -6.18 -18.27
CA GLY A 702 -33.42 -5.77 -19.64
C GLY A 702 -34.63 -4.83 -19.71
N ARG A 703 -35.68 -5.09 -18.93
CA ARG A 703 -36.86 -4.24 -18.88
C ARG A 703 -36.57 -2.86 -18.25
N ILE A 704 -35.83 -2.81 -17.14
CA ILE A 704 -35.45 -1.54 -16.53
C ILE A 704 -34.59 -0.70 -17.49
N THR A 705 -33.69 -1.34 -18.22
CA THR A 705 -32.83 -0.67 -19.21
C THR A 705 -33.68 -0.15 -20.38
N ALA A 706 -34.59 -0.97 -20.92
CA ALA A 706 -35.51 -0.58 -22.00
C ALA A 706 -36.40 0.60 -21.60
N ILE A 707 -36.89 0.65 -20.35
CA ILE A 707 -37.65 1.78 -19.83
C ILE A 707 -36.77 3.03 -19.73
N ALA A 708 -35.54 2.90 -19.23
CA ALA A 708 -34.62 4.05 -19.13
C ALA A 708 -34.32 4.64 -20.53
N ASP A 709 -34.18 3.80 -21.55
CA ASP A 709 -33.92 4.26 -22.90
C ASP A 709 -35.17 4.94 -23.50
N LEU A 710 -36.39 4.41 -23.26
CA LEU A 710 -37.64 5.10 -23.62
C LEU A 710 -37.78 6.46 -22.92
N PHE A 711 -37.35 6.56 -21.66
CA PHE A 711 -37.38 7.84 -20.92
C PHE A 711 -36.42 8.87 -21.49
N LYS A 712 -35.21 8.45 -21.87
CA LYS A 712 -34.25 9.31 -22.56
C LYS A 712 -34.81 9.81 -23.92
N GLU A 713 -35.30 8.89 -24.69
CA GLU A 713 -35.88 9.20 -25.99
C GLU A 713 -37.09 10.15 -25.87
N TRP A 714 -37.95 9.92 -24.86
CA TRP A 714 -39.04 10.84 -24.56
C TRP A 714 -38.53 12.24 -24.21
N ALA A 715 -37.53 12.33 -23.32
CA ALA A 715 -36.96 13.60 -22.87
C ALA A 715 -36.32 14.37 -24.04
N GLU A 716 -35.62 13.69 -24.94
CA GLU A 716 -35.01 14.30 -26.14
C GLU A 716 -36.08 14.77 -27.15
N SER A 717 -37.25 14.16 -27.16
CA SER A 717 -38.37 14.53 -28.09
C SER A 717 -39.12 15.79 -27.70
N LYS A 718 -38.84 16.42 -26.53
CA LYS A 718 -39.60 17.53 -25.95
C LYS A 718 -38.84 18.85 -26.05
N GLU A 719 -39.40 19.83 -26.75
CA GLU A 719 -38.79 21.17 -26.92
C GLU A 719 -38.75 22.02 -25.62
N ASN A 720 -39.64 21.72 -24.67
CA ASN A 720 -39.81 22.51 -23.44
C ASN A 720 -38.95 22.08 -22.27
N ILE A 721 -38.20 20.99 -22.41
CA ILE A 721 -37.29 20.45 -21.40
C ILE A 721 -35.88 20.28 -21.97
N GLN A 722 -34.88 20.25 -21.09
CA GLN A 722 -33.49 20.08 -21.46
C GLN A 722 -32.94 18.85 -20.74
N PRO A 723 -32.77 17.70 -21.43
CA PRO A 723 -32.27 16.47 -20.80
C PRO A 723 -30.78 16.58 -20.49
N ASP A 724 -30.36 16.04 -19.32
CA ASP A 724 -28.97 15.81 -18.97
C ASP A 724 -28.67 14.29 -19.01
N LEU A 725 -28.33 13.80 -20.19
CA LEU A 725 -28.05 12.37 -20.41
C LEU A 725 -26.73 11.94 -19.76
N LYS A 726 -25.76 12.84 -19.61
CA LYS A 726 -24.46 12.53 -18.97
C LYS A 726 -24.61 12.16 -17.49
N ARG A 727 -25.62 12.71 -16.83
CA ARG A 727 -25.93 12.43 -15.43
C ARG A 727 -27.15 11.54 -15.23
N SER A 728 -27.71 11.04 -16.30
CA SER A 728 -28.78 10.04 -16.28
C SER A 728 -28.22 8.62 -16.19
N ASN A 729 -28.97 7.71 -15.55
CA ASN A 729 -28.62 6.31 -15.43
C ASN A 729 -29.90 5.43 -15.55
N ARG A 730 -29.80 4.13 -15.40
CA ARG A 730 -30.95 3.21 -15.51
C ARG A 730 -32.07 3.48 -14.50
N THR A 731 -31.79 4.13 -13.37
CA THR A 731 -32.78 4.44 -12.32
C THR A 731 -33.36 5.84 -12.46
N PHE A 732 -32.57 6.79 -12.95
CA PHE A 732 -32.91 8.19 -13.03
C PHE A 732 -32.63 8.77 -14.42
N THR A 733 -33.66 9.25 -15.12
CA THR A 733 -33.48 10.10 -16.28
C THR A 733 -33.71 11.54 -15.84
N ARG A 734 -32.71 12.43 -16.07
CA ARG A 734 -32.65 13.79 -15.55
C ARG A 734 -32.88 14.82 -16.63
N PHE A 735 -33.64 15.88 -16.28
CA PHE A 735 -33.86 17.02 -17.16
C PHE A 735 -34.15 18.29 -16.37
N THR A 736 -34.02 19.43 -17.02
CA THR A 736 -34.42 20.75 -16.51
C THR A 736 -35.54 21.33 -17.38
N THR A 737 -36.24 22.35 -16.87
CA THR A 737 -37.26 23.08 -17.57
C THR A 737 -36.94 24.59 -17.59
N LYS A 738 -37.40 25.33 -18.60
CA LYS A 738 -37.23 26.77 -18.65
C LYS A 738 -37.94 27.48 -17.49
N GLY A 739 -39.11 26.94 -17.07
CA GLY A 739 -39.88 27.50 -15.96
C GLY A 739 -39.15 27.44 -14.63
N MET A 740 -38.64 26.24 -14.29
CA MET A 740 -37.91 26.07 -13.03
C MET A 740 -36.52 26.69 -13.05
N SER A 741 -35.82 26.75 -14.21
CA SER A 741 -34.53 27.45 -14.34
C SER A 741 -34.68 28.97 -14.13
N ALA A 742 -35.85 29.55 -14.42
CA ALA A 742 -36.15 30.94 -14.08
C ALA A 742 -36.34 31.17 -12.57
N ILE A 743 -36.79 30.14 -11.81
CA ILE A 743 -36.98 30.19 -10.36
C ILE A 743 -35.68 29.83 -9.64
N LEU A 744 -35.01 28.79 -10.10
CA LEU A 744 -33.74 28.23 -9.56
C LEU A 744 -32.65 28.30 -10.63
N PRO A 745 -32.02 29.50 -10.85
CA PRO A 745 -30.97 29.66 -11.85
C PRO A 745 -29.67 28.91 -11.47
N ASP A 746 -28.89 28.59 -12.48
CA ASP A 746 -27.55 28.04 -12.31
C ASP A 746 -26.66 28.95 -11.47
N ILE A 747 -25.79 28.39 -10.66
CA ILE A 747 -24.82 29.10 -9.83
C ILE A 747 -23.42 28.87 -10.41
N PRO A 748 -22.85 29.80 -11.18
CA PRO A 748 -21.56 29.63 -11.84
C PRO A 748 -20.42 29.34 -10.86
N ASN A 749 -19.56 28.37 -11.18
CA ASN A 749 -18.41 27.95 -10.38
C ASN A 749 -18.75 27.40 -9.00
N ALA A 750 -19.98 26.94 -8.80
CA ALA A 750 -20.44 26.37 -7.52
C ALA A 750 -21.04 24.96 -7.74
N PRO A 751 -20.23 23.93 -7.92
CA PRO A 751 -20.73 22.60 -8.30
C PRO A 751 -21.65 22.01 -7.24
N SER A 752 -22.87 21.67 -7.67
CA SER A 752 -23.91 21.02 -6.87
C SER A 752 -23.56 19.57 -6.49
N GLY A 753 -24.48 18.89 -5.85
CA GLY A 753 -24.34 17.45 -5.53
C GLY A 753 -24.21 16.54 -6.76
N TRP A 754 -24.53 17.01 -7.96
CA TRP A 754 -24.32 16.33 -9.24
C TRP A 754 -23.06 16.78 -9.99
N ASN A 755 -22.18 17.57 -9.35
CA ASN A 755 -20.96 18.16 -9.96
C ASN A 755 -21.26 19.00 -11.22
N THR A 756 -22.26 19.85 -11.14
CA THR A 756 -22.65 20.82 -12.16
C THR A 756 -23.08 22.12 -11.49
N ASP A 757 -23.05 23.25 -12.22
CA ASP A 757 -23.53 24.54 -11.75
C ASP A 757 -25.05 24.59 -11.58
N ASN A 758 -25.76 23.61 -12.13
CA ASN A 758 -27.19 23.43 -11.93
C ASN A 758 -27.48 22.76 -10.61
N HIS A 759 -28.33 23.35 -9.79
CA HIS A 759 -28.63 22.93 -8.42
C HIS A 759 -29.98 22.21 -8.29
N TYR A 760 -30.65 21.90 -9.39
CA TYR A 760 -31.87 21.11 -9.38
C TYR A 760 -31.98 20.23 -10.63
N PHE A 761 -32.71 19.13 -10.52
CA PHE A 761 -33.17 18.31 -11.63
C PHE A 761 -34.57 17.80 -11.37
N TYR A 762 -35.35 17.66 -12.43
CA TYR A 762 -36.44 16.72 -12.47
C TYR A 762 -35.87 15.34 -12.77
N GLU A 763 -36.14 14.38 -11.92
CA GLU A 763 -35.67 13.01 -12.02
C GLU A 763 -36.88 12.08 -12.29
N MET A 764 -36.93 11.45 -13.46
CA MET A 764 -37.82 10.32 -13.75
C MET A 764 -37.29 9.10 -13.06
N VAL A 765 -38.05 8.51 -12.17
CA VAL A 765 -37.64 7.40 -11.31
C VAL A 765 -38.16 6.09 -11.88
N ASN A 766 -37.24 5.16 -12.18
CA ASN A 766 -37.48 3.80 -12.62
C ASN A 766 -36.75 2.80 -11.72
N ARG A 767 -37.37 2.34 -10.64
CA ARG A 767 -36.74 1.43 -9.67
C ARG A 767 -37.18 -0.02 -9.79
N ASN A 768 -38.44 -0.25 -10.20
CA ASN A 768 -39.03 -1.59 -10.20
C ASN A 768 -39.53 -2.05 -11.57
N GLY A 769 -39.35 -1.25 -12.62
CA GLY A 769 -39.83 -1.59 -13.96
C GLY A 769 -41.37 -1.62 -14.18
N GLU A 770 -42.15 -1.38 -13.11
CA GLU A 770 -43.63 -1.44 -13.15
C GLU A 770 -44.27 -0.07 -13.02
N THR A 771 -43.72 0.75 -12.10
CA THR A 771 -44.23 2.08 -11.81
C THR A 771 -43.17 3.13 -12.00
N SER A 772 -43.54 4.31 -12.50
CA SER A 772 -42.66 5.46 -12.62
C SER A 772 -43.35 6.74 -12.15
N TYR A 773 -42.55 7.72 -11.80
CA TYR A 773 -43.00 9.10 -11.45
C TYR A 773 -41.82 10.04 -11.68
N ILE A 774 -42.13 11.36 -11.71
CA ILE A 774 -41.10 12.40 -11.80
C ILE A 774 -41.10 13.19 -10.49
N HIS A 775 -39.93 13.51 -9.98
CA HIS A 775 -39.83 14.41 -8.83
C HIS A 775 -38.81 15.53 -9.08
N LEU A 776 -39.00 16.64 -8.38
CA LEU A 776 -38.04 17.75 -8.34
C LEU A 776 -37.03 17.46 -7.23
N ALA A 777 -35.78 17.27 -7.58
CA ALA A 777 -34.67 17.15 -6.62
C ALA A 777 -33.83 18.43 -6.64
N ILE A 778 -33.55 18.99 -5.46
CA ILE A 778 -32.76 20.21 -5.26
C ILE A 778 -31.56 19.90 -4.37
N SER A 779 -30.37 20.39 -4.75
CA SER A 779 -29.13 20.27 -3.96
C SER A 779 -28.72 21.62 -3.37
N SER A 780 -28.45 21.66 -2.07
CA SER A 780 -27.92 22.86 -1.42
C SER A 780 -26.38 22.91 -1.35
N ARG A 781 -25.70 21.88 -1.85
CA ARG A 781 -24.24 21.80 -1.81
C ARG A 781 -23.63 22.98 -2.61
N ASN A 782 -22.77 23.77 -1.99
CA ASN A 782 -22.13 24.97 -2.56
C ASN A 782 -23.09 26.05 -3.08
N SER A 783 -24.38 26.02 -2.66
CA SER A 783 -25.34 27.04 -3.09
C SER A 783 -25.15 28.35 -2.32
N THR A 784 -25.63 29.46 -2.93
CA THR A 784 -25.60 30.77 -2.29
C THR A 784 -26.70 30.93 -1.23
N PRO A 785 -26.57 31.89 -0.28
CA PRO A 785 -27.62 32.18 0.70
C PRO A 785 -28.95 32.59 0.02
N GLU A 786 -28.90 33.31 -1.09
CA GLU A 786 -30.07 33.72 -1.88
C GLU A 786 -30.78 32.49 -2.45
N PHE A 787 -30.02 31.53 -3.00
CA PHE A 787 -30.57 30.29 -3.52
C PHE A 787 -31.25 29.48 -2.39
N LYS A 788 -30.60 29.36 -1.23
CA LYS A 788 -31.17 28.69 -0.05
C LYS A 788 -32.47 29.37 0.40
N SER A 789 -32.54 30.72 0.43
CA SER A 789 -33.73 31.47 0.78
C SER A 789 -34.91 31.17 -0.16
N ILE A 790 -34.66 31.03 -1.48
CA ILE A 790 -35.69 30.64 -2.43
C ILE A 790 -36.15 29.21 -2.15
N CYS A 791 -35.22 28.29 -1.87
CA CYS A 791 -35.56 26.91 -1.54
C CYS A 791 -36.33 26.78 -0.22
N ASP A 792 -36.09 27.62 0.75
CA ASP A 792 -36.81 27.63 2.02
C ASP A 792 -38.25 28.13 1.80
N LYS A 793 -38.47 29.16 0.99
CA LYS A 793 -39.81 29.60 0.55
C LYS A 793 -40.56 28.50 -0.22
N ILE A 794 -39.87 27.79 -1.13
CA ILE A 794 -40.46 26.63 -1.82
C ILE A 794 -40.92 25.60 -0.80
N ASN A 795 -40.11 25.34 0.24
CA ASN A 795 -40.45 24.37 1.28
C ASN A 795 -41.60 24.83 2.20
N GLU A 796 -41.81 26.12 2.38
CA GLU A 796 -42.98 26.66 3.11
C GLU A 796 -44.27 26.36 2.36
N TYR A 797 -44.28 26.53 1.02
CA TYR A 797 -45.48 26.25 0.19
C TYR A 797 -45.69 24.76 -0.09
N TYR A 798 -44.55 24.01 -0.21
CA TYR A 798 -44.55 22.58 -0.53
C TYR A 798 -43.61 21.83 0.41
N PRO A 799 -44.04 21.53 1.65
CA PRO A 799 -43.22 20.92 2.66
C PRO A 799 -42.67 19.57 2.20
N ALA A 800 -41.36 19.45 2.01
CA ALA A 800 -40.71 18.18 1.83
C ALA A 800 -40.78 17.40 3.14
N LYS A 801 -41.05 16.09 3.09
CA LYS A 801 -41.11 15.26 4.30
C LYS A 801 -39.80 15.36 5.08
N LYS A 802 -39.82 16.09 6.22
CA LYS A 802 -38.74 16.33 7.20
C LYS A 802 -37.43 16.91 6.61
N GLY A 803 -37.35 18.24 6.50
CA GLY A 803 -36.08 18.93 6.31
C GLY A 803 -35.43 19.30 7.63
N LYS A 804 -34.16 18.90 7.84
CA LYS A 804 -33.31 19.47 8.91
C LYS A 804 -32.89 20.89 8.51
N GLU A 805 -32.54 21.75 9.48
CA GLU A 805 -32.01 23.09 9.23
C GLU A 805 -30.80 23.08 8.29
N ASP A 806 -29.97 22.02 8.31
CA ASP A 806 -28.81 21.79 7.43
C ASP A 806 -29.10 20.67 6.42
N TRP A 807 -29.87 20.97 5.37
CA TRP A 807 -30.22 19.99 4.36
C TRP A 807 -29.26 20.02 3.17
N GLN A 808 -28.92 18.85 2.64
CA GLN A 808 -28.14 18.73 1.37
C GLN A 808 -29.03 18.45 0.17
N TRP A 809 -30.17 17.80 0.38
CA TRP A 809 -31.13 17.39 -0.63
C TRP A 809 -32.56 17.65 -0.18
N ARG A 810 -33.40 18.21 -1.10
CA ARG A 810 -34.85 18.36 -0.91
C ARG A 810 -35.60 17.85 -2.10
N ILE A 811 -36.79 17.29 -1.88
CA ILE A 811 -37.73 16.84 -2.91
C ILE A 811 -39.11 17.45 -2.60
N PRO A 812 -39.36 18.71 -2.98
CA PRO A 812 -40.60 19.41 -2.64
C PRO A 812 -41.77 18.99 -3.50
N PHE A 813 -41.56 18.37 -4.67
CA PHE A 813 -42.62 18.02 -5.60
C PHE A 813 -42.42 16.60 -6.16
N LYS A 814 -43.55 15.89 -6.41
CA LYS A 814 -43.63 14.61 -7.11
C LYS A 814 -44.92 14.57 -7.93
N THR A 815 -44.83 14.05 -9.16
CA THR A 815 -45.99 13.73 -9.97
C THR A 815 -46.75 12.52 -9.46
N SER A 816 -47.94 12.31 -9.98
CA SER A 816 -48.65 11.06 -9.82
C SER A 816 -47.80 9.86 -10.31
N LYS A 817 -47.97 8.70 -9.69
CA LYS A 817 -47.32 7.48 -10.14
C LYS A 817 -48.04 6.96 -11.38
N VAL A 818 -47.30 6.63 -12.40
CA VAL A 818 -47.83 6.00 -13.62
C VAL A 818 -47.45 4.52 -13.65
N GLN A 819 -48.40 3.69 -14.03
CA GLN A 819 -48.21 2.24 -14.25
C GLN A 819 -47.69 2.01 -15.66
N LEU A 820 -46.57 1.27 -15.77
CA LEU A 820 -45.98 0.84 -17.03
C LEU A 820 -46.55 -0.56 -17.33
N GLY A 821 -47.26 -0.75 -18.41
CA GLY A 821 -47.89 -2.01 -18.80
C GLY A 821 -46.89 -3.17 -18.95
N GLU A 822 -47.35 -4.43 -18.91
CA GLU A 822 -46.46 -5.59 -19.07
C GLU A 822 -45.68 -5.55 -20.41
N LYS A 823 -46.32 -5.13 -21.48
CA LYS A 823 -45.65 -4.80 -22.75
C LYS A 823 -45.38 -3.30 -22.80
N LEU A 824 -44.15 -2.92 -23.02
CA LEU A 824 -43.72 -1.54 -23.14
C LEU A 824 -44.16 -1.02 -24.53
N ASP A 825 -45.30 -0.33 -24.59
CA ASP A 825 -45.74 0.42 -25.79
C ASP A 825 -45.20 1.87 -25.66
N LYS A 826 -44.33 2.25 -26.60
CA LYS A 826 -43.73 3.58 -26.67
C LYS A 826 -44.76 4.70 -26.62
N LYS A 827 -45.89 4.58 -27.35
CA LYS A 827 -46.94 5.62 -27.40
C LYS A 827 -47.65 5.76 -26.06
N ASP A 828 -47.96 4.66 -25.40
CA ASP A 828 -48.60 4.64 -24.07
C ASP A 828 -47.64 5.25 -23.01
N VAL A 829 -46.36 4.84 -23.00
CA VAL A 829 -45.36 5.37 -22.10
C VAL A 829 -45.18 6.87 -22.28
N PHE A 830 -45.06 7.35 -23.53
CA PHE A 830 -44.92 8.77 -23.84
C PHE A 830 -46.16 9.57 -23.41
N ALA A 831 -47.39 9.08 -23.66
CA ALA A 831 -48.61 9.74 -23.20
C ALA A 831 -48.69 9.88 -21.67
N LYS A 832 -48.27 8.86 -20.94
CA LYS A 832 -48.18 8.89 -19.46
C LYS A 832 -47.14 9.87 -18.95
N LEU A 833 -45.99 9.95 -19.58
CA LEU A 833 -44.95 10.94 -19.26
C LEU A 833 -45.37 12.37 -19.63
N ASP A 834 -46.11 12.55 -20.72
CA ASP A 834 -46.71 13.84 -21.10
C ASP A 834 -47.71 14.33 -20.02
N SER A 835 -48.49 13.43 -19.44
CA SER A 835 -49.36 13.74 -18.31
C SER A 835 -48.55 14.22 -17.10
N CYS A 836 -47.46 13.54 -16.75
CA CYS A 836 -46.53 13.97 -15.66
C CYS A 836 -45.91 15.34 -15.98
N LEU A 837 -45.56 15.60 -17.25
CA LEU A 837 -44.99 16.90 -17.65
C LEU A 837 -46.00 18.03 -17.49
N GLN A 838 -47.30 17.79 -17.76
CA GLN A 838 -48.36 18.78 -17.47
C GLN A 838 -48.51 19.07 -15.98
N GLU A 839 -48.38 18.06 -15.10
CA GLU A 839 -48.36 18.28 -13.66
C GLU A 839 -47.16 19.15 -13.25
N ILE A 840 -45.99 18.97 -13.84
CA ILE A 840 -44.78 19.79 -13.61
C ILE A 840 -45.05 21.24 -14.00
N PHE A 841 -45.58 21.49 -15.23
CA PHE A 841 -45.85 22.85 -15.68
C PHE A 841 -46.92 23.54 -14.83
N THR A 842 -47.93 22.83 -14.38
CA THR A 842 -48.94 23.34 -13.46
C THR A 842 -48.30 23.72 -12.12
N PHE A 843 -47.44 22.89 -11.60
CA PHE A 843 -46.67 23.16 -10.35
C PHE A 843 -45.75 24.40 -10.50
N GLU A 844 -45.06 24.54 -11.62
CA GLU A 844 -44.14 25.68 -11.85
C GLU A 844 -44.91 27.01 -11.93
N VAL A 845 -46.06 27.03 -12.59
CA VAL A 845 -46.91 28.21 -12.67
C VAL A 845 -47.46 28.60 -11.30
N ASP A 846 -47.96 27.65 -10.52
CA ASP A 846 -48.43 27.88 -9.15
C ASP A 846 -47.33 28.43 -8.23
N LEU A 847 -46.15 27.79 -8.30
CA LEU A 847 -44.97 28.20 -7.53
C LEU A 847 -44.52 29.63 -7.90
N ALA A 848 -44.43 29.96 -9.17
CA ALA A 848 -44.03 31.28 -9.65
C ALA A 848 -45.02 32.35 -9.13
N ASN A 849 -46.32 32.08 -9.16
CA ASN A 849 -47.36 32.98 -8.65
C ASN A 849 -47.21 33.20 -7.15
N LYS A 850 -47.03 32.16 -6.35
CA LYS A 850 -46.82 32.23 -4.91
C LYS A 850 -45.57 33.04 -4.54
N LEU A 851 -44.44 32.79 -5.20
CA LEU A 851 -43.20 33.54 -5.00
C LEU A 851 -43.32 35.02 -5.40
N SER A 852 -44.11 35.31 -6.42
CA SER A 852 -44.36 36.67 -6.85
C SER A 852 -45.25 37.47 -5.87
N GLN A 853 -46.24 36.82 -5.24
CA GLN A 853 -47.08 37.39 -4.19
C GLN A 853 -46.28 37.70 -2.93
N SER A 854 -45.43 36.75 -2.48
CA SER A 854 -44.56 36.94 -1.31
C SER A 854 -43.60 38.14 -1.48
N LYS A 855 -43.06 38.36 -2.69
CA LYS A 855 -42.20 39.53 -3.00
C LYS A 855 -42.96 40.89 -2.98
N LYS A 856 -44.27 40.86 -3.17
CA LYS A 856 -45.10 42.07 -3.06
C LYS A 856 -45.42 42.40 -1.61
N GLU A 857 -45.68 41.39 -0.78
CA GLU A 857 -45.95 41.51 0.64
C GLU A 857 -44.73 41.97 1.45
N GLU A 858 -43.50 41.55 1.06
CA GLU A 858 -42.26 42.01 1.67
C GLU A 858 -41.87 43.46 1.29
N LYS A 859 -42.47 44.04 0.30
CA LYS A 859 -42.25 45.43 -0.14
C LYS A 859 -43.30 46.43 0.39
N LEU A 860 -44.35 45.98 1.02
CA LEU A 860 -45.35 46.72 1.75
C LEU A 860 -45.04 46.65 3.24
#